data_480801976a7d22ce8b97a9dbae1ec055
#
_entry.id   480801976a7d22ce8b97a9dbae1ec055
#
_cell.length_a   1.000
_cell.length_b   1.000
_cell.length_c   1.000
_cell.angle_alpha   90.00
_cell.angle_beta   90.00
_cell.angle_gamma   90.00
#
_symmetry.space_group_name_H-M   'P 1'
#
loop_
_entity.id
_entity.type
_entity.pdbx_description
1 polymer ?
#
loop_
_entity_poly.entity_id
_entity_poly.type
_entity_poly.pdbx_seq_one_letter_code
_entity_poly.pdbx_strand_id
1 'polypeptide(L)'
;MSLLTKSPNAHLIADGNQYARSLFSYQRRETIPVQIGDLYLGSDFPIRIQSMTTVDTMDTQGSIEQSIRMIDAGCELVRITAPSVKEAQNLENIRKGLRARGYTIPLVADIHFTPNAAELAARIVEKVRINPGNYADKKRFETIDYTDASYLSELERIRDKFLPLVNICKEYGTAMRIGTNHGSLSDRILSRYGDTPLGMVESALEFLRICEDENYYNIVLSMKSSNTQVMVEAYRLLSKKLVDGNFKSYPLHLGVTEAGEGEDGRIKSAVGIGTLLEDGLGDTIRVSLTEDPEFEIPVAQQLMRRYQNRASTSAPIPPYHSKLNASCDSPINPFAHTRRLTDEVVNFGGHQVPRVIADFSQLAQIQMEDLKAIGHFYLPEPDKWAMNDLGADYIYTGDVSVNFMLPNGLKQIVNANVWKRNAHVFPLFSLEEYESNKLDHHPALNFISVSCSDLTVLDRIPKEKTVLVLQSENSHQMADFRRVFFELIEKGIQIPVIIKLAYANVDTNQLQLFAPTDAGGLFIDGFGDGLMLSLPYVLDKNALLNATAFGVLQASRMRISKTEYISCPSCGRTLFDLQETTAKIRQVTDHLKGIKIGIMGCIVNGPGEMADADYGYVGIGKDKIALYRGQEVVKKSVQADSAVDELIQLIKEDGNWRDPQKTN
;
A
#
# COMPACT_ATOMS: atom_id res chain seq x y z
N MET A 1 6.41 30.74 -20.71
CA MET A 1 5.30 31.64 -20.31
C MET A 1 3.97 31.10 -20.86
N SER A 2 3.54 29.89 -20.45
CA SER A 2 2.19 29.32 -20.80
C SER A 2 1.78 28.13 -19.91
N LEU A 3 2.05 28.19 -18.59
CA LEU A 3 1.73 27.09 -17.66
C LEU A 3 0.62 27.44 -16.64
N LEU A 4 -0.12 28.52 -16.83
CA LEU A 4 -0.97 29.06 -15.76
C LEU A 4 -2.47 29.19 -16.09
N THR A 5 -3.02 28.46 -17.02
CA THR A 5 -4.49 28.49 -17.17
C THR A 5 -5.00 27.13 -17.56
N LYS A 6 -5.65 26.42 -16.60
CA LYS A 6 -6.85 25.59 -16.77
C LYS A 6 -7.12 24.76 -15.51
N SER A 7 -8.39 24.57 -15.19
CA SER A 7 -8.92 23.76 -14.09
C SER A 7 -8.21 22.41 -13.95
N PRO A 8 -7.84 21.95 -12.73
CA PRO A 8 -6.90 20.83 -12.53
C PRO A 8 -7.38 19.46 -13.06
N ASN A 9 -8.66 19.25 -13.29
CA ASN A 9 -9.20 17.90 -13.52
C ASN A 9 -9.68 17.59 -14.96
N ALA A 10 -9.70 18.55 -15.88
CA ALA A 10 -10.29 18.33 -17.21
C ALA A 10 -9.31 17.96 -18.33
N HIS A 11 -7.99 18.02 -18.10
CA HIS A 11 -6.98 17.89 -19.16
C HIS A 11 -6.06 16.67 -19.08
N LEU A 12 -6.21 15.78 -18.10
CA LEU A 12 -5.37 14.57 -17.97
C LEU A 12 -5.71 13.46 -18.99
N ILE A 13 -6.77 13.61 -19.76
CA ILE A 13 -7.27 12.58 -20.70
C ILE A 13 -6.72 12.73 -22.13
N ALA A 14 -6.13 13.89 -22.49
CA ALA A 14 -5.79 14.19 -23.89
C ALA A 14 -4.40 13.75 -24.37
N ASP A 15 -3.44 13.51 -23.48
CA ASP A 15 -2.05 13.15 -23.82
C ASP A 15 -1.61 11.84 -23.18
N GLY A 16 -2.12 10.69 -23.66
CA GLY A 16 -1.72 9.33 -23.26
C GLY A 16 -1.44 9.11 -21.76
N ASN A 17 -2.04 8.10 -21.15
CA ASN A 17 -1.88 7.79 -19.71
C ASN A 17 -0.57 7.00 -19.41
N GLN A 18 0.48 7.21 -20.20
CA GLN A 18 1.73 6.45 -20.06
C GLN A 18 2.52 6.85 -18.82
N TYR A 19 2.68 5.93 -17.88
CA TYR A 19 3.50 6.09 -16.67
C TYR A 19 4.49 4.93 -16.47
N ALA A 20 4.29 3.83 -17.19
CA ALA A 20 5.09 2.61 -17.18
C ALA A 20 5.53 2.25 -18.61
N ARG A 21 6.56 1.42 -18.75
CA ARG A 21 7.03 0.96 -20.08
C ARG A 21 6.11 -0.08 -20.69
N SER A 22 5.52 -0.93 -19.85
CA SER A 22 4.51 -1.91 -20.25
C SER A 22 3.63 -2.24 -19.04
N LEU A 23 2.35 -2.48 -19.29
CA LEU A 23 1.37 -2.92 -18.28
C LEU A 23 1.21 -4.46 -18.26
N PHE A 24 1.78 -5.17 -19.22
CA PHE A 24 1.60 -6.61 -19.44
C PHE A 24 2.90 -7.41 -19.45
N SER A 25 4.05 -6.76 -19.62
CA SER A 25 5.36 -7.39 -19.49
C SER A 25 6.20 -6.62 -18.48
N TYR A 26 6.87 -7.33 -17.59
CA TYR A 26 7.71 -6.68 -16.60
C TYR A 26 8.92 -5.99 -17.25
N GLN A 27 8.92 -4.67 -17.23
CA GLN A 27 9.99 -3.82 -17.73
C GLN A 27 10.22 -2.68 -16.73
N ARG A 28 11.39 -2.69 -16.09
CA ARG A 28 11.74 -1.58 -15.20
C ARG A 28 11.82 -0.26 -15.98
N ARG A 29 11.28 0.79 -15.36
CA ARG A 29 11.42 2.15 -15.84
C ARG A 29 12.90 2.52 -15.89
N GLU A 30 13.38 3.01 -17.02
CA GLU A 30 14.74 3.52 -17.14
C GLU A 30 14.94 4.75 -16.26
N THR A 31 16.00 4.72 -15.44
CA THR A 31 16.36 5.81 -14.54
C THR A 31 17.86 6.09 -14.61
N ILE A 32 18.23 7.35 -14.40
CA ILE A 32 19.64 7.73 -14.35
C ILE A 32 20.32 7.07 -13.14
N PRO A 33 21.63 6.75 -13.23
CA PRO A 33 22.37 6.28 -12.08
C PRO A 33 22.52 7.38 -11.03
N VAL A 34 22.29 7.03 -9.76
CA VAL A 34 22.51 7.88 -8.60
C VAL A 34 23.51 7.19 -7.67
N GLN A 35 24.63 7.86 -7.41
CA GLN A 35 25.70 7.35 -6.56
C GLN A 35 25.47 7.74 -5.10
N ILE A 36 25.61 6.77 -4.19
CA ILE A 36 25.49 6.96 -2.73
C ILE A 36 26.67 6.27 -2.08
N GLY A 37 27.75 7.01 -1.85
CA GLY A 37 29.04 6.40 -1.48
C GLY A 37 29.51 5.43 -2.58
N ASP A 38 29.76 4.17 -2.21
CA ASP A 38 30.16 3.10 -3.16
C ASP A 38 28.98 2.35 -3.78
N LEU A 39 27.74 2.71 -3.42
CA LEU A 39 26.51 2.07 -3.89
C LEU A 39 25.85 2.92 -4.98
N TYR A 40 25.27 2.24 -5.99
CA TYR A 40 24.52 2.88 -7.07
C TYR A 40 23.04 2.43 -7.04
N LEU A 41 22.16 3.39 -7.34
CA LEU A 41 20.74 3.19 -7.64
C LEU A 41 20.48 3.48 -9.11
N GLY A 42 19.43 2.90 -9.66
CA GLY A 42 18.94 3.13 -11.00
C GLY A 42 18.58 1.83 -11.71
N SER A 43 18.04 1.93 -12.92
CA SER A 43 17.52 0.78 -13.67
C SER A 43 18.56 -0.31 -13.95
N ASP A 44 19.84 0.07 -14.11
CA ASP A 44 20.93 -0.86 -14.41
C ASP A 44 21.45 -1.59 -13.17
N PHE A 45 20.96 -1.22 -11.98
CA PHE A 45 21.37 -1.78 -10.69
C PHE A 45 20.23 -2.54 -10.05
N PRO A 46 20.51 -3.47 -9.11
CA PRO A 46 19.49 -4.13 -8.31
C PRO A 46 18.64 -3.12 -7.54
N ILE A 47 17.37 -3.45 -7.31
CA ILE A 47 16.52 -2.68 -6.41
C ILE A 47 17.07 -2.85 -5.00
N ARG A 48 17.35 -1.74 -4.30
CA ARG A 48 18.05 -1.75 -3.01
C ARG A 48 17.08 -1.72 -1.83
N ILE A 49 17.50 -2.38 -0.75
CA ILE A 49 16.74 -2.45 0.49
C ILE A 49 17.29 -1.43 1.48
N GLN A 50 16.41 -0.58 1.97
CA GLN A 50 16.70 0.42 3.00
C GLN A 50 15.82 0.18 4.21
N SER A 51 16.36 0.36 5.43
CA SER A 51 15.58 0.48 6.66
C SER A 51 16.08 1.63 7.53
N MET A 52 15.49 1.84 8.72
CA MET A 52 15.74 3.01 9.56
C MET A 52 15.88 2.60 11.01
N THR A 53 16.91 3.13 11.69
CA THR A 53 17.10 2.94 13.13
C THR A 53 15.96 3.53 13.96
N THR A 54 15.66 2.88 15.08
CA THR A 54 14.66 3.32 16.07
C THR A 54 15.28 3.88 17.34
N VAL A 55 16.56 3.59 17.59
CA VAL A 55 17.33 4.08 18.74
C VAL A 55 17.51 5.60 18.64
N ASP A 56 17.56 6.28 19.79
CA ASP A 56 17.89 7.71 19.88
C ASP A 56 19.25 7.96 19.21
N THR A 57 19.28 8.89 18.26
CA THR A 57 20.51 9.22 17.52
C THR A 57 21.62 9.75 18.43
N MET A 58 21.31 10.29 19.61
CA MET A 58 22.30 10.71 20.58
C MET A 58 22.92 9.53 21.38
N ASP A 59 22.26 8.37 21.38
CA ASP A 59 22.88 7.12 21.81
C ASP A 59 23.75 6.54 20.68
N THR A 60 25.00 6.98 20.63
CA THR A 60 25.97 6.59 19.61
C THR A 60 26.17 5.08 19.56
N GLN A 61 26.35 4.44 20.74
CA GLN A 61 26.63 3.01 20.81
C GLN A 61 25.42 2.17 20.38
N GLY A 62 24.23 2.48 20.89
CA GLY A 62 22.98 1.82 20.51
C GLY A 62 22.67 1.98 19.02
N SER A 63 22.90 3.17 18.45
CA SER A 63 22.74 3.43 17.01
C SER A 63 23.71 2.59 16.15
N ILE A 64 24.96 2.42 16.59
CA ILE A 64 25.95 1.56 15.91
C ILE A 64 25.49 0.10 15.96
N GLU A 65 25.13 -0.40 17.12
CA GLU A 65 24.73 -1.80 17.32
C GLU A 65 23.46 -2.16 16.53
N GLN A 66 22.45 -1.29 16.55
CA GLN A 66 21.25 -1.50 15.75
C GLN A 66 21.54 -1.44 14.24
N SER A 67 22.38 -0.49 13.81
CA SER A 67 22.81 -0.43 12.41
C SER A 67 23.51 -1.72 11.97
N ILE A 68 24.36 -2.30 12.83
CA ILE A 68 25.05 -3.57 12.56
C ILE A 68 24.01 -4.71 12.39
N ARG A 69 23.05 -4.86 13.32
CA ARG A 69 22.01 -5.88 13.19
C ARG A 69 21.22 -5.74 11.89
N MET A 70 20.88 -4.51 11.51
CA MET A 70 20.22 -4.24 10.23
C MET A 70 21.09 -4.63 9.03
N ILE A 71 22.37 -4.30 9.04
CA ILE A 71 23.32 -4.62 7.96
C ILE A 71 23.50 -6.14 7.86
N ASP A 72 23.66 -6.83 8.97
CA ASP A 72 23.81 -8.29 9.02
C ASP A 72 22.54 -9.01 8.54
N ALA A 73 21.34 -8.40 8.71
CA ALA A 73 20.09 -8.88 8.12
C ALA A 73 20.00 -8.62 6.60
N GLY A 74 20.91 -7.80 6.01
CA GLY A 74 20.97 -7.51 4.59
C GLY A 74 20.46 -6.12 4.18
N CYS A 75 20.42 -5.16 5.10
CA CYS A 75 20.15 -3.75 4.79
C CYS A 75 21.30 -3.16 3.98
N GLU A 76 21.00 -2.52 2.87
CA GLU A 76 22.00 -1.92 1.97
C GLU A 76 22.17 -0.41 2.17
N LEU A 77 21.22 0.24 2.85
CA LEU A 77 21.21 1.66 3.16
C LEU A 77 20.59 1.84 4.56
N VAL A 78 21.37 2.29 5.53
CA VAL A 78 20.89 2.55 6.90
C VAL A 78 20.47 4.01 7.03
N ARG A 79 19.20 4.26 7.36
CA ARG A 79 18.68 5.61 7.59
C ARG A 79 18.62 5.91 9.08
N ILE A 80 19.13 7.07 9.48
CA ILE A 80 19.20 7.56 10.87
C ILE A 80 18.52 8.93 10.91
N THR A 81 17.65 9.16 11.88
CA THR A 81 16.99 10.48 12.05
C THR A 81 17.96 11.50 12.62
N ALA A 82 17.93 12.72 12.08
CA ALA A 82 18.71 13.84 12.61
C ALA A 82 17.83 15.09 12.74
N PRO A 83 17.00 15.19 13.80
CA PRO A 83 16.03 16.25 13.95
C PRO A 83 16.66 17.62 14.25
N SER A 84 17.87 17.66 14.80
CA SER A 84 18.59 18.89 15.11
C SER A 84 20.06 18.82 14.67
N VAL A 85 20.77 19.91 14.82
CA VAL A 85 22.22 20.03 14.55
C VAL A 85 23.04 19.09 15.43
N LYS A 86 22.60 18.80 16.67
CA LYS A 86 23.32 17.89 17.58
C LYS A 86 23.31 16.46 17.08
N GLU A 87 22.14 15.94 16.70
CA GLU A 87 22.02 14.61 16.11
C GLU A 87 22.75 14.54 14.77
N ALA A 88 22.64 15.59 13.91
CA ALA A 88 23.40 15.66 12.67
C ALA A 88 24.91 15.57 12.91
N GLN A 89 25.45 16.27 13.94
CA GLN A 89 26.86 16.16 14.32
C GLN A 89 27.21 14.76 14.83
N ASN A 90 26.33 14.12 15.59
CA ASN A 90 26.60 12.78 16.15
C ASN A 90 26.64 11.68 15.07
N LEU A 91 26.08 11.91 13.88
CA LEU A 91 26.22 10.99 12.74
C LEU A 91 27.69 10.74 12.38
N GLU A 92 28.58 11.69 12.63
CA GLU A 92 30.03 11.52 12.44
C GLU A 92 30.59 10.43 13.37
N ASN A 93 30.20 10.43 14.65
CA ASN A 93 30.63 9.43 15.61
C ASN A 93 30.09 8.05 15.28
N ILE A 94 28.79 7.97 14.90
CA ILE A 94 28.14 6.72 14.46
C ILE A 94 28.86 6.16 13.23
N ARG A 95 29.11 6.99 12.21
CA ARG A 95 29.83 6.61 11.00
C ARG A 95 31.23 6.11 11.29
N LYS A 96 32.00 6.84 12.11
CA LYS A 96 33.37 6.42 12.56
C LYS A 96 33.34 5.08 13.30
N GLY A 97 32.36 4.87 14.18
CA GLY A 97 32.19 3.64 14.93
C GLY A 97 31.85 2.44 14.04
N LEU A 98 31.02 2.61 13.02
CA LEU A 98 30.73 1.58 12.02
C LEU A 98 31.97 1.27 11.17
N ARG A 99 32.66 2.28 10.64
CA ARG A 99 33.89 2.11 9.83
C ARG A 99 35.01 1.40 10.61
N ALA A 100 35.18 1.75 11.89
CA ALA A 100 36.17 1.10 12.79
C ALA A 100 35.87 -0.41 12.98
N ARG A 101 34.62 -0.83 12.82
CA ARG A 101 34.18 -2.23 12.88
C ARG A 101 34.08 -2.92 11.52
N GLY A 102 34.54 -2.26 10.45
CA GLY A 102 34.59 -2.81 9.08
C GLY A 102 33.30 -2.66 8.27
N TYR A 103 32.28 -1.96 8.76
CA TYR A 103 31.03 -1.74 8.05
C TYR A 103 31.11 -0.47 7.18
N THR A 104 30.98 -0.64 5.85
CA THR A 104 31.10 0.46 4.86
C THR A 104 29.78 0.87 4.23
N ILE A 105 28.64 0.34 4.69
CA ILE A 105 27.31 0.64 4.17
C ILE A 105 27.03 2.16 4.23
N PRO A 106 26.45 2.76 3.18
CA PRO A 106 26.09 4.16 3.17
C PRO A 106 25.05 4.51 4.23
N LEU A 107 25.26 5.65 4.89
CA LEU A 107 24.30 6.21 5.84
C LEU A 107 23.42 7.27 5.18
N VAL A 108 22.17 7.34 5.62
CA VAL A 108 21.17 8.30 5.16
C VAL A 108 20.68 9.12 6.34
N ALA A 109 20.93 10.41 6.34
CA ALA A 109 20.36 11.32 7.34
C ALA A 109 18.94 11.71 6.98
N ASP A 110 18.00 11.51 7.92
CA ASP A 110 16.58 11.87 7.76
C ASP A 110 16.29 13.19 8.45
N ILE A 111 16.18 14.27 7.67
CA ILE A 111 16.00 15.63 8.14
C ILE A 111 14.59 16.12 7.83
N HIS A 112 13.91 16.70 8.81
CA HIS A 112 12.54 17.20 8.62
C HIS A 112 12.43 18.73 8.60
N PHE A 113 12.83 19.44 9.67
CA PHE A 113 12.48 20.84 9.87
C PHE A 113 13.68 21.81 9.89
N THR A 114 14.90 21.29 9.88
CA THR A 114 16.09 22.10 10.23
C THR A 114 17.08 22.13 9.06
N PRO A 115 17.04 23.15 8.18
CA PRO A 115 18.00 23.29 7.07
C PRO A 115 19.46 23.14 7.50
N ASN A 116 19.87 23.80 8.59
CA ASN A 116 21.24 23.74 9.09
C ASN A 116 21.67 22.32 9.49
N ALA A 117 20.74 21.48 9.97
CA ALA A 117 21.05 20.08 10.25
C ALA A 117 21.26 19.29 8.96
N ALA A 118 20.49 19.58 7.89
CA ALA A 118 20.67 18.97 6.58
C ALA A 118 22.02 19.35 5.95
N GLU A 119 22.40 20.63 6.03
CA GLU A 119 23.68 21.14 5.55
C GLU A 119 24.88 20.51 6.25
N LEU A 120 24.78 20.36 7.59
CA LEU A 120 25.81 19.67 8.37
C LEU A 120 25.87 18.18 8.03
N ALA A 121 24.73 17.49 8.01
CA ALA A 121 24.66 16.06 7.70
C ALA A 121 25.18 15.76 6.28
N ALA A 122 24.92 16.62 5.30
CA ALA A 122 25.40 16.47 3.92
C ALA A 122 26.92 16.45 3.79
N ARG A 123 27.66 16.99 4.77
CA ARG A 123 29.12 16.91 4.84
C ARG A 123 29.63 15.63 5.49
N ILE A 124 28.74 14.87 6.14
CA ILE A 124 29.11 13.74 6.99
C ILE A 124 28.69 12.40 6.35
N VAL A 125 27.46 12.31 5.84
CA VAL A 125 26.87 11.05 5.35
C VAL A 125 26.75 11.02 3.83
N GLU A 126 26.54 9.84 3.28
CA GLU A 126 26.51 9.62 1.82
C GLU A 126 25.19 10.04 1.17
N LYS A 127 24.10 10.19 1.97
CA LYS A 127 22.81 10.68 1.48
C LYS A 127 22.06 11.46 2.56
N VAL A 128 21.39 12.55 2.17
CA VAL A 128 20.44 13.26 3.02
C VAL A 128 19.02 13.10 2.47
N ARG A 129 18.03 13.00 3.33
CA ARG A 129 16.62 13.11 2.96
C ARG A 129 16.03 14.38 3.53
N ILE A 130 15.41 15.15 2.67
CA ILE A 130 14.57 16.29 3.05
C ILE A 130 13.10 16.02 2.74
N ASN A 131 12.21 16.70 3.49
CA ASN A 131 10.78 16.70 3.22
C ASN A 131 10.38 18.10 2.74
N PRO A 132 9.97 18.27 1.47
CA PRO A 132 9.61 19.58 0.92
C PRO A 132 8.61 20.35 1.77
N GLY A 133 7.58 19.69 2.28
CA GLY A 133 6.52 20.32 3.07
C GLY A 133 6.97 20.87 4.43
N ASN A 134 8.13 20.43 4.94
CA ASN A 134 8.64 20.84 6.25
C ASN A 134 9.98 21.58 6.17
N TYR A 135 10.67 21.52 5.03
CA TYR A 135 12.04 22.04 4.92
C TYR A 135 12.08 23.58 4.89
N ALA A 136 11.27 24.18 4.04
CA ALA A 136 11.24 25.63 3.86
C ALA A 136 9.98 26.28 4.47
N ASP A 137 8.91 25.55 4.57
CA ASP A 137 7.61 26.00 5.04
C ASP A 137 7.35 25.53 6.48
N LYS A 138 6.47 26.24 7.18
CA LYS A 138 5.92 25.79 8.47
C LYS A 138 4.44 25.54 8.28
N LYS A 139 3.99 24.31 8.47
CA LYS A 139 2.58 23.95 8.44
C LYS A 139 1.85 24.59 9.63
N ARG A 140 0.81 25.38 9.36
CA ARG A 140 -0.04 26.05 10.35
C ARG A 140 -1.48 25.62 10.26
N PHE A 141 -1.83 24.78 9.26
CA PHE A 141 -3.19 24.37 8.92
C PHE A 141 -4.07 25.56 8.52
N GLU A 142 -3.50 26.51 7.78
CA GLU A 142 -4.17 27.70 7.26
C GLU A 142 -4.42 27.57 5.77
N THR A 143 -5.61 27.99 5.33
CA THR A 143 -5.90 28.16 3.89
C THR A 143 -5.48 29.56 3.48
N ILE A 144 -4.63 29.68 2.47
CA ILE A 144 -4.05 30.94 2.02
C ILE A 144 -4.43 31.16 0.56
N ASP A 145 -5.04 32.29 0.26
CA ASP A 145 -5.31 32.68 -1.12
C ASP A 145 -4.03 33.25 -1.76
N TYR A 146 -3.44 32.48 -2.68
CA TYR A 146 -2.28 32.92 -3.45
C TYR A 146 -2.67 33.46 -4.81
N THR A 147 -2.19 34.65 -5.13
CA THR A 147 -2.07 35.08 -6.53
C THR A 147 -0.86 34.40 -7.16
N ASP A 148 -0.79 34.34 -8.49
CA ASP A 148 0.38 33.75 -9.16
C ASP A 148 1.67 34.50 -8.80
N ALA A 149 1.62 35.84 -8.68
CA ALA A 149 2.77 36.65 -8.27
C ALA A 149 3.23 36.35 -6.84
N SER A 150 2.30 36.21 -5.87
CA SER A 150 2.67 35.88 -4.50
C SER A 150 3.18 34.44 -4.37
N TYR A 151 2.65 33.52 -5.18
CA TYR A 151 3.14 32.15 -5.22
C TYR A 151 4.56 32.07 -5.77
N LEU A 152 4.88 32.81 -6.85
CA LEU A 152 6.23 32.90 -7.40
C LEU A 152 7.23 33.46 -6.37
N SER A 153 6.84 34.48 -5.60
CA SER A 153 7.69 35.05 -4.54
C SER A 153 7.99 34.00 -3.45
N GLU A 154 7.04 33.10 -3.14
CA GLU A 154 7.27 31.98 -2.21
C GLU A 154 8.24 30.95 -2.80
N LEU A 155 8.19 30.68 -4.10
CA LEU A 155 9.15 29.77 -4.76
C LEU A 155 10.58 30.31 -4.70
N GLU A 156 10.77 31.65 -4.91
CA GLU A 156 12.09 32.29 -4.75
C GLU A 156 12.58 32.17 -3.29
N ARG A 157 11.71 32.43 -2.31
CA ARG A 157 12.06 32.24 -0.90
C ARG A 157 12.49 30.80 -0.58
N ILE A 158 11.83 29.79 -1.18
CA ILE A 158 12.21 28.38 -1.04
C ILE A 158 13.57 28.14 -1.68
N ARG A 159 13.80 28.67 -2.88
CA ARG A 159 15.08 28.58 -3.60
C ARG A 159 16.23 29.11 -2.72
N ASP A 160 16.10 30.30 -2.16
CA ASP A 160 17.12 30.92 -1.31
C ASP A 160 17.47 30.05 -0.10
N LYS A 161 16.47 29.40 0.51
CA LYS A 161 16.69 28.51 1.67
C LYS A 161 17.27 27.15 1.29
N PHE A 162 17.02 26.68 0.09
CA PHE A 162 17.39 25.33 -0.32
C PHE A 162 18.73 25.28 -1.05
N LEU A 163 19.09 26.36 -1.75
CA LEU A 163 20.31 26.46 -2.54
C LEU A 163 21.60 26.15 -1.76
N PRO A 164 21.79 26.57 -0.49
CA PRO A 164 22.96 26.19 0.30
C PRO A 164 23.14 24.68 0.40
N LEU A 165 22.07 23.93 0.68
CA LEU A 165 22.14 22.46 0.74
C LEU A 165 22.50 21.84 -0.61
N VAL A 166 21.92 22.32 -1.72
CA VAL A 166 22.24 21.84 -3.08
C VAL A 166 23.74 21.99 -3.36
N ASN A 167 24.30 23.17 -3.04
CA ASN A 167 25.72 23.45 -3.25
C ASN A 167 26.62 22.55 -2.41
N ILE A 168 26.28 22.30 -1.15
CA ILE A 168 27.02 21.38 -0.29
C ILE A 168 26.95 19.94 -0.83
N CYS A 169 25.78 19.50 -1.26
CA CYS A 169 25.64 18.16 -1.85
C CYS A 169 26.48 18.02 -3.14
N LYS A 170 26.61 19.07 -3.96
CA LYS A 170 27.51 19.09 -5.13
C LYS A 170 28.98 19.01 -4.71
N GLU A 171 29.37 19.78 -3.72
CA GLU A 171 30.76 19.86 -3.21
C GLU A 171 31.22 18.52 -2.63
N TYR A 172 30.35 17.85 -1.83
CA TYR A 172 30.71 16.62 -1.11
C TYR A 172 30.32 15.35 -1.85
N GLY A 173 29.66 15.44 -3.00
CA GLY A 173 29.15 14.27 -3.75
C GLY A 173 28.00 13.55 -3.03
N THR A 174 27.33 14.21 -2.10
CA THR A 174 26.26 13.64 -1.30
C THR A 174 24.99 13.54 -2.12
N ALA A 175 24.34 12.36 -2.12
CA ALA A 175 23.04 12.19 -2.77
C ALA A 175 21.92 12.84 -1.94
N MET A 176 20.85 13.24 -2.61
CA MET A 176 19.68 13.79 -1.94
C MET A 176 18.42 12.98 -2.24
N ARG A 177 17.60 12.71 -1.23
CA ARG A 177 16.24 12.25 -1.46
C ARG A 177 15.26 13.40 -1.17
N ILE A 178 14.53 13.81 -2.20
CA ILE A 178 13.35 14.67 -2.06
C ILE A 178 12.19 13.73 -1.73
N GLY A 179 11.80 13.74 -0.46
CA GLY A 179 10.90 12.73 0.10
C GLY A 179 9.60 13.35 0.61
N THR A 180 8.59 13.41 -0.26
CA THR A 180 7.25 13.89 0.09
C THR A 180 6.48 12.82 0.86
N ASN A 181 5.84 13.23 1.96
CA ASN A 181 4.84 12.45 2.68
C ASN A 181 3.49 13.18 2.55
N HIS A 182 2.42 12.43 2.29
CA HIS A 182 1.06 12.98 2.14
C HIS A 182 0.65 13.84 3.34
N GLY A 183 0.74 13.32 4.55
CA GLY A 183 0.41 14.04 5.76
C GLY A 183 1.26 15.28 6.08
N SER A 184 2.34 15.53 5.34
CA SER A 184 3.28 16.64 5.61
C SER A 184 3.32 17.70 4.50
N LEU A 185 2.30 17.78 3.64
CA LEU A 185 2.22 18.83 2.62
C LEU A 185 2.13 20.21 3.28
N SER A 186 2.82 21.21 2.73
CA SER A 186 2.75 22.59 3.24
C SER A 186 1.38 23.23 2.96
N ASP A 187 0.99 24.19 3.79
CA ASP A 187 -0.28 24.93 3.59
C ASP A 187 -0.33 25.60 2.20
N ARG A 188 0.81 26.02 1.66
CA ARG A 188 0.93 26.56 0.31
C ARG A 188 0.54 25.54 -0.77
N ILE A 189 1.03 24.32 -0.66
CA ILE A 189 0.68 23.23 -1.59
C ILE A 189 -0.79 22.84 -1.42
N LEU A 190 -1.25 22.68 -0.17
CA LEU A 190 -2.64 22.33 0.13
C LEU A 190 -3.62 23.39 -0.42
N SER A 191 -3.28 24.68 -0.27
CA SER A 191 -4.11 25.77 -0.77
C SER A 191 -4.19 25.83 -2.30
N ARG A 192 -3.12 25.43 -3.02
CA ARG A 192 -3.07 25.52 -4.49
C ARG A 192 -3.49 24.25 -5.21
N TYR A 193 -3.09 23.08 -4.69
CA TYR A 193 -3.27 21.77 -5.35
C TYR A 193 -4.16 20.81 -4.56
N GLY A 194 -4.54 21.19 -3.34
CA GLY A 194 -5.33 20.34 -2.44
C GLY A 194 -4.52 19.21 -1.81
N ASP A 195 -5.19 18.42 -0.96
CA ASP A 195 -4.67 17.19 -0.36
C ASP A 195 -4.84 16.03 -1.34
N THR A 196 -4.03 16.02 -2.39
CA THR A 196 -4.19 15.15 -3.57
C THR A 196 -2.85 14.56 -4.01
N PRO A 197 -2.85 13.47 -4.83
CA PRO A 197 -1.65 12.99 -5.50
C PRO A 197 -0.90 14.07 -6.28
N LEU A 198 -1.63 15.00 -6.91
CA LEU A 198 -1.04 16.13 -7.63
C LEU A 198 -0.30 17.07 -6.67
N GLY A 199 -0.87 17.38 -5.51
CA GLY A 199 -0.21 18.17 -4.48
C GLY A 199 1.10 17.52 -4.00
N MET A 200 1.10 16.21 -3.82
CA MET A 200 2.33 15.48 -3.48
C MET A 200 3.40 15.61 -4.55
N VAL A 201 3.03 15.44 -5.80
CA VAL A 201 3.94 15.49 -6.95
C VAL A 201 4.51 16.90 -7.14
N GLU A 202 3.67 17.95 -7.17
CA GLU A 202 4.13 19.32 -7.34
C GLU A 202 5.02 19.78 -6.17
N SER A 203 4.72 19.33 -4.94
CA SER A 203 5.60 19.59 -3.78
C SER A 203 7.04 19.11 -4.00
N ALA A 204 7.23 17.96 -4.68
CA ALA A 204 8.57 17.47 -5.00
C ALA A 204 9.16 18.16 -6.24
N LEU A 205 8.34 18.41 -7.27
CA LEU A 205 8.80 19.01 -8.52
C LEU A 205 9.30 20.45 -8.34
N GLU A 206 8.75 21.22 -7.39
CA GLU A 206 9.25 22.56 -7.07
C GLU A 206 10.73 22.50 -6.61
N PHE A 207 11.07 21.57 -5.73
CA PHE A 207 12.45 21.38 -5.28
C PHE A 207 13.34 20.78 -6.37
N LEU A 208 12.77 19.88 -7.17
CA LEU A 208 13.50 19.25 -8.28
C LEU A 208 13.90 20.27 -9.34
N ARG A 209 13.02 21.23 -9.69
CA ARG A 209 13.34 22.34 -10.63
C ARG A 209 14.56 23.12 -10.15
N ILE A 210 14.63 23.46 -8.86
CA ILE A 210 15.79 24.15 -8.28
C ILE A 210 17.06 23.33 -8.44
N CYS A 211 17.00 22.01 -8.19
CA CYS A 211 18.16 21.14 -8.36
C CYS A 211 18.64 21.06 -9.82
N GLU A 212 17.71 20.93 -10.78
CA GLU A 212 18.06 20.86 -12.21
C GLU A 212 18.62 22.19 -12.72
N ASP A 213 18.05 23.33 -12.30
CA ASP A 213 18.58 24.67 -12.61
C ASP A 213 20.03 24.82 -12.13
N GLU A 214 20.37 24.19 -11.01
CA GLU A 214 21.72 24.18 -10.44
C GLU A 214 22.60 23.05 -11.00
N ASN A 215 22.14 22.28 -11.98
CA ASN A 215 22.85 21.12 -12.54
C ASN A 215 23.22 20.06 -11.48
N TYR A 216 22.33 19.84 -10.51
CA TYR A 216 22.48 18.80 -9.50
C TYR A 216 21.48 17.67 -9.76
N TYR A 217 21.98 16.48 -10.09
CA TYR A 217 21.16 15.33 -10.55
C TYR A 217 21.30 14.10 -9.65
N ASN A 218 22.11 14.14 -8.58
CA ASN A 218 22.28 13.01 -7.68
C ASN A 218 21.09 12.86 -6.72
N ILE A 219 19.89 12.63 -7.29
CA ILE A 219 18.59 12.77 -6.62
C ILE A 219 17.79 11.46 -6.67
N VAL A 220 17.12 11.14 -5.58
CA VAL A 220 16.10 10.09 -5.44
C VAL A 220 14.78 10.74 -5.06
N LEU A 221 13.66 10.27 -5.63
CA LEU A 221 12.33 10.80 -5.31
C LEU A 221 11.49 9.79 -4.53
N SER A 222 10.59 10.28 -3.67
CA SER A 222 9.62 9.40 -3.01
C SER A 222 8.30 10.12 -2.69
N MET A 223 7.17 9.39 -2.88
CA MET A 223 5.79 9.84 -2.67
C MET A 223 5.12 8.88 -1.67
N LYS A 224 5.28 9.13 -0.37
CA LYS A 224 4.79 8.22 0.65
C LYS A 224 3.44 8.65 1.21
N SER A 225 2.55 7.68 1.41
CA SER A 225 1.27 7.84 2.08
C SER A 225 0.95 6.59 2.90
N SER A 226 0.14 6.73 3.94
CA SER A 226 -0.50 5.63 4.67
C SER A 226 -1.66 5.05 3.87
N ASN A 227 -2.26 5.83 2.97
CA ASN A 227 -3.25 5.38 2.00
C ASN A 227 -2.56 4.82 0.74
N THR A 228 -2.72 3.52 0.50
CA THR A 228 -2.07 2.81 -0.62
C THR A 228 -2.54 3.29 -1.99
N GLN A 229 -3.83 3.66 -2.15
CA GLN A 229 -4.35 4.22 -3.39
C GLN A 229 -3.65 5.55 -3.72
N VAL A 230 -3.66 6.49 -2.77
CA VAL A 230 -2.98 7.80 -2.92
C VAL A 230 -1.49 7.62 -3.20
N MET A 231 -0.83 6.68 -2.53
CA MET A 231 0.58 6.38 -2.76
C MET A 231 0.82 5.93 -4.20
N VAL A 232 0.09 4.94 -4.68
CA VAL A 232 0.26 4.38 -6.03
C VAL A 232 -0.05 5.44 -7.10
N GLU A 233 -1.14 6.16 -6.95
CA GLU A 233 -1.53 7.27 -7.84
C GLU A 233 -0.44 8.35 -7.92
N ALA A 234 0.12 8.75 -6.77
CA ALA A 234 1.16 9.77 -6.71
C ALA A 234 2.46 9.34 -7.41
N TYR A 235 2.91 8.09 -7.24
CA TYR A 235 4.11 7.60 -7.95
C TYR A 235 3.88 7.45 -9.45
N ARG A 236 2.72 6.96 -9.87
CA ARG A 236 2.35 6.88 -11.28
C ARG A 236 2.29 8.27 -11.91
N LEU A 237 1.64 9.22 -11.24
CA LEU A 237 1.55 10.61 -11.68
C LEU A 237 2.93 11.29 -11.71
N LEU A 238 3.79 11.03 -10.72
CA LEU A 238 5.16 11.53 -10.72
C LEU A 238 5.93 11.00 -11.95
N SER A 239 5.83 9.70 -12.24
CA SER A 239 6.50 9.10 -13.40
C SER A 239 6.08 9.79 -14.70
N LYS A 240 4.76 10.03 -14.89
CA LYS A 240 4.24 10.75 -16.04
C LYS A 240 4.73 12.20 -16.07
N LYS A 241 4.63 12.93 -14.96
CA LYS A 241 5.01 14.35 -14.87
C LYS A 241 6.51 14.59 -15.10
N LEU A 242 7.36 13.64 -14.76
CA LEU A 242 8.80 13.72 -15.09
C LEU A 242 9.02 13.67 -16.60
N VAL A 243 8.29 12.83 -17.32
CA VAL A 243 8.35 12.76 -18.79
C VAL A 243 7.75 14.03 -19.43
N ASP A 244 6.54 14.40 -19.05
CA ASP A 244 5.83 15.55 -19.59
C ASP A 244 6.59 16.87 -19.37
N GLY A 245 7.25 17.00 -18.22
CA GLY A 245 8.05 18.16 -17.84
C GLY A 245 9.49 18.16 -18.38
N ASN A 246 9.85 17.14 -19.17
CA ASN A 246 11.20 16.94 -19.70
C ASN A 246 12.30 16.90 -18.60
N PHE A 247 11.96 16.43 -17.40
CA PHE A 247 12.92 16.15 -16.34
C PHE A 247 13.74 14.90 -16.63
N LYS A 248 14.88 14.77 -15.97
CA LYS A 248 15.59 13.48 -15.98
C LYS A 248 14.76 12.42 -15.27
N SER A 249 14.97 11.17 -15.68
CA SER A 249 14.29 10.02 -15.09
C SER A 249 15.01 9.59 -13.79
N TYR A 250 14.59 10.14 -12.65
CA TYR A 250 15.21 9.88 -11.35
C TYR A 250 14.77 8.56 -10.74
N PRO A 251 15.68 7.86 -9.99
CA PRO A 251 15.31 6.70 -9.19
C PRO A 251 14.22 7.00 -8.16
N LEU A 252 13.35 6.00 -7.93
CA LEU A 252 12.23 6.08 -6.99
C LEU A 252 12.49 5.22 -5.76
N HIS A 253 12.25 5.78 -4.57
CA HIS A 253 12.27 5.06 -3.30
C HIS A 253 10.84 4.79 -2.86
N LEU A 254 10.42 3.52 -2.90
CA LEU A 254 9.07 3.11 -2.55
C LEU A 254 8.92 2.80 -1.06
N GLY A 255 7.72 3.03 -0.53
CA GLY A 255 7.36 2.64 0.83
C GLY A 255 6.03 3.24 1.25
N VAL A 256 5.22 2.43 1.93
CA VAL A 256 4.01 2.89 2.62
C VAL A 256 4.44 3.50 3.95
N THR A 257 3.89 4.65 4.35
CA THR A 257 4.09 5.18 5.69
C THR A 257 3.07 4.56 6.64
N GLU A 258 3.46 4.41 7.91
CA GLU A 258 2.56 4.00 8.98
C GLU A 258 1.71 2.76 8.60
N ALA A 259 2.39 1.74 8.02
CA ALA A 259 1.70 0.56 7.52
C ALA A 259 1.07 -0.31 8.63
N GLY A 260 1.55 -0.17 9.86
CA GLY A 260 1.09 -0.94 11.02
C GLY A 260 2.03 -2.09 11.37
N GLU A 261 1.54 -3.02 12.17
CA GLU A 261 2.31 -4.17 12.66
C GLU A 261 1.84 -5.50 12.06
N GLY A 262 2.64 -6.54 12.22
CA GLY A 262 2.30 -7.92 11.92
C GLY A 262 1.82 -8.13 10.49
N GLU A 263 0.73 -8.87 10.35
CA GLU A 263 0.12 -9.21 9.06
C GLU A 263 -0.37 -7.96 8.31
N ASP A 264 -1.03 -7.04 9.00
CA ASP A 264 -1.59 -5.83 8.39
C ASP A 264 -0.52 -4.96 7.73
N GLY A 265 0.60 -4.76 8.42
CA GLY A 265 1.74 -4.00 7.90
C GLY A 265 2.37 -4.66 6.67
N ARG A 266 2.51 -5.99 6.69
CA ARG A 266 3.03 -6.78 5.55
C ARG A 266 2.11 -6.69 4.34
N ILE A 267 0.82 -6.93 4.52
CA ILE A 267 -0.20 -6.87 3.45
C ILE A 267 -0.25 -5.45 2.87
N LYS A 268 -0.34 -4.42 3.71
CA LYS A 268 -0.43 -3.02 3.28
C LYS A 268 0.84 -2.58 2.51
N SER A 269 2.02 -2.97 3.00
CA SER A 269 3.28 -2.72 2.30
C SER A 269 3.35 -3.45 0.95
N ALA A 270 2.91 -4.71 0.89
CA ALA A 270 2.90 -5.48 -0.35
C ALA A 270 1.89 -4.93 -1.37
N VAL A 271 0.70 -4.48 -0.94
CA VAL A 271 -0.26 -3.79 -1.83
C VAL A 271 0.39 -2.54 -2.43
N GLY A 272 0.93 -1.63 -1.61
CA GLY A 272 1.46 -0.36 -2.11
C GLY A 272 2.76 -0.51 -2.90
N ILE A 273 3.77 -1.18 -2.33
CA ILE A 273 5.07 -1.38 -2.98
C ILE A 273 4.95 -2.36 -4.14
N GLY A 274 4.26 -3.50 -3.94
CA GLY A 274 4.10 -4.54 -4.94
C GLY A 274 3.42 -4.05 -6.20
N THR A 275 2.35 -3.26 -6.10
CA THR A 275 1.67 -2.67 -7.26
C THR A 275 2.62 -1.84 -8.12
N LEU A 276 3.45 -1.00 -7.49
CA LEU A 276 4.40 -0.17 -8.23
C LEU A 276 5.54 -0.99 -8.84
N LEU A 277 6.00 -2.02 -8.14
CA LEU A 277 7.01 -2.94 -8.69
C LEU A 277 6.45 -3.73 -9.87
N GLU A 278 5.16 -4.16 -9.84
CA GLU A 278 4.48 -4.78 -10.99
C GLU A 278 4.42 -3.82 -12.19
N ASP A 279 4.25 -2.53 -11.95
CA ASP A 279 4.30 -1.48 -12.99
C ASP A 279 5.74 -1.18 -13.47
N GLY A 280 6.77 -1.85 -12.93
CA GLY A 280 8.18 -1.60 -13.24
C GLY A 280 8.75 -0.32 -12.60
N LEU A 281 8.06 0.26 -11.62
CA LEU A 281 8.48 1.46 -10.88
C LEU A 281 9.18 1.06 -9.59
N GLY A 282 10.32 1.69 -9.30
CA GLY A 282 11.04 1.55 -8.04
C GLY A 282 12.49 1.06 -8.20
N ASP A 283 13.40 1.73 -7.47
CA ASP A 283 14.84 1.47 -7.48
C ASP A 283 15.37 1.18 -6.08
N THR A 284 14.62 1.56 -5.05
CA THR A 284 14.88 1.18 -3.66
C THR A 284 13.56 1.11 -2.90
N ILE A 285 13.48 0.22 -1.92
CA ILE A 285 12.26 0.03 -1.12
C ILE A 285 12.56 0.11 0.37
N ARG A 286 11.53 0.50 1.15
CA ARG A 286 11.46 0.25 2.59
C ARG A 286 10.07 -0.28 2.93
N VAL A 287 10.03 -1.46 3.49
CA VAL A 287 8.87 -1.95 4.25
C VAL A 287 8.90 -1.25 5.62
N SER A 288 7.79 -0.69 6.07
CA SER A 288 7.68 0.00 7.35
C SER A 288 6.73 -0.77 8.26
N LEU A 289 7.27 -1.42 9.29
CA LEU A 289 6.51 -2.18 10.27
C LEU A 289 6.67 -1.56 11.66
N THR A 290 5.67 -1.70 12.51
CA THR A 290 5.78 -1.39 13.94
C THR A 290 6.48 -2.56 14.65
N GLU A 291 7.71 -2.85 14.22
CA GLU A 291 8.59 -3.94 14.68
C GLU A 291 10.02 -3.42 14.72
N ASP A 292 10.97 -4.20 15.28
CA ASP A 292 12.37 -3.82 15.21
C ASP A 292 12.87 -3.81 13.76
N PRO A 293 13.70 -2.83 13.36
CA PRO A 293 14.01 -2.57 11.95
C PRO A 293 14.76 -3.72 11.25
N GLU A 294 15.46 -4.56 11.98
CA GLU A 294 16.09 -5.77 11.42
C GLU A 294 15.07 -6.79 10.91
N PHE A 295 13.82 -6.80 11.40
CA PHE A 295 12.74 -7.69 10.95
C PHE A 295 12.02 -7.17 9.69
N GLU A 296 12.11 -5.87 9.37
CA GLU A 296 11.62 -5.31 8.11
C GLU A 296 12.38 -5.88 6.89
N ILE A 297 13.66 -6.19 7.06
CA ILE A 297 14.59 -6.51 5.96
C ILE A 297 14.29 -7.86 5.31
N PRO A 298 14.07 -8.97 6.02
CA PRO A 298 13.66 -10.23 5.40
C PRO A 298 12.35 -10.12 4.63
N VAL A 299 11.39 -9.30 5.11
CA VAL A 299 10.13 -9.04 4.41
C VAL A 299 10.36 -8.30 3.08
N ALA A 300 11.20 -7.27 3.11
CA ALA A 300 11.60 -6.54 1.91
C ALA A 300 12.34 -7.43 0.92
N GLN A 301 13.28 -8.27 1.39
CA GLN A 301 14.00 -9.24 0.56
C GLN A 301 13.04 -10.24 -0.11
N GLN A 302 12.07 -10.76 0.63
CA GLN A 302 11.11 -11.73 0.11
C GLN A 302 10.21 -11.12 -0.96
N LEU A 303 9.76 -9.88 -0.78
CA LEU A 303 9.03 -9.12 -1.79
C LEU A 303 9.89 -8.90 -3.04
N MET A 304 11.17 -8.53 -2.86
CA MET A 304 12.10 -8.26 -3.97
C MET A 304 12.48 -9.50 -4.78
N ARG A 305 12.52 -10.69 -4.16
CA ARG A 305 12.86 -11.94 -4.88
C ARG A 305 11.95 -12.20 -6.08
N ARG A 306 10.70 -11.74 -6.06
CA ARG A 306 9.75 -11.87 -7.19
C ARG A 306 10.22 -11.14 -8.46
N TYR A 307 11.07 -10.12 -8.31
CA TYR A 307 11.49 -9.25 -9.41
C TYR A 307 12.91 -9.53 -9.90
N GLN A 308 13.65 -10.38 -9.19
CA GLN A 308 14.97 -10.84 -9.63
C GLN A 308 14.81 -11.75 -10.86
N ASN A 309 15.42 -11.36 -11.97
CA ASN A 309 15.35 -12.08 -13.27
C ASN A 309 13.93 -12.28 -13.82
N ARG A 310 12.94 -11.53 -13.35
CA ARG A 310 11.53 -11.74 -13.71
C ARG A 310 11.27 -11.63 -15.21
N ALA A 311 11.90 -10.68 -15.90
CA ALA A 311 11.76 -10.50 -17.34
C ALA A 311 12.14 -11.75 -18.15
N SER A 312 13.04 -12.59 -17.64
CA SER A 312 13.50 -13.82 -18.29
C SER A 312 12.74 -15.08 -17.82
N THR A 313 12.03 -15.01 -16.71
CA THR A 313 11.36 -16.17 -16.07
C THR A 313 9.83 -16.17 -16.21
N SER A 314 9.22 -15.02 -16.53
CA SER A 314 7.77 -14.93 -16.73
C SER A 314 7.37 -15.46 -18.10
N ALA A 315 6.28 -16.25 -18.13
CA ALA A 315 5.68 -16.62 -19.39
C ALA A 315 5.17 -15.36 -20.12
N PRO A 316 5.30 -15.27 -21.44
CA PRO A 316 4.79 -14.14 -22.21
C PRO A 316 3.27 -14.02 -22.03
N ILE A 317 2.80 -12.86 -21.63
CA ILE A 317 1.39 -12.54 -21.68
C ILE A 317 1.07 -12.15 -23.13
N PRO A 318 0.04 -12.75 -23.75
CA PRO A 318 -0.34 -12.39 -25.11
C PRO A 318 -0.61 -10.88 -25.24
N PRO A 319 -0.26 -10.24 -26.35
CA PRO A 319 -0.49 -8.82 -26.53
C PRO A 319 -1.98 -8.52 -26.44
N TYR A 320 -2.26 -7.40 -25.82
CA TYR A 320 -3.60 -6.83 -25.79
C TYR A 320 -3.91 -6.23 -27.17
N HIS A 321 -4.95 -6.74 -27.82
CA HIS A 321 -5.40 -6.26 -29.12
C HIS A 321 -6.34 -5.08 -28.96
N SER A 322 -5.78 -3.94 -28.65
CA SER A 322 -6.51 -2.70 -28.46
C SER A 322 -6.53 -1.84 -29.72
N LYS A 323 -7.57 -1.02 -29.87
CA LYS A 323 -7.56 0.17 -30.70
C LYS A 323 -6.60 1.24 -30.16
N LEU A 324 -6.12 1.08 -28.93
CA LEU A 324 -5.10 1.90 -28.28
C LEU A 324 -3.72 1.47 -28.80
N ASN A 325 -2.94 2.43 -29.25
CA ASN A 325 -1.76 2.20 -30.10
C ASN A 325 -0.49 1.73 -29.38
N ALA A 326 -0.53 1.50 -28.05
CA ALA A 326 0.68 1.11 -27.30
C ALA A 326 0.38 0.17 -26.11
N SER A 327 1.32 -0.73 -25.84
CA SER A 327 1.24 -1.68 -24.69
C SER A 327 1.26 -1.01 -23.30
N CYS A 328 1.37 0.30 -23.24
CA CYS A 328 1.39 1.13 -22.04
C CYS A 328 0.16 2.04 -21.90
N ASP A 329 -0.75 2.04 -22.90
CA ASP A 329 -2.00 2.79 -22.80
C ASP A 329 -2.99 2.05 -21.92
N SER A 330 -3.68 2.78 -21.05
CA SER A 330 -4.65 2.27 -20.10
C SER A 330 -6.06 2.77 -20.41
N PRO A 331 -7.07 1.88 -20.45
CA PRO A 331 -8.47 2.28 -20.63
C PRO A 331 -9.07 2.91 -19.35
N ILE A 332 -8.30 2.94 -18.25
CA ILE A 332 -8.69 3.59 -17.00
C ILE A 332 -7.76 4.77 -16.71
N ASN A 333 -8.19 5.65 -15.79
CA ASN A 333 -7.30 6.68 -15.24
C ASN A 333 -6.39 6.07 -14.14
N PRO A 334 -5.08 5.87 -14.37
CA PRO A 334 -4.19 5.25 -13.40
C PRO A 334 -3.80 6.19 -12.24
N PHE A 335 -4.24 7.46 -12.28
CA PHE A 335 -3.89 8.53 -11.35
C PHE A 335 -5.06 8.91 -10.41
N ALA A 336 -6.22 8.27 -10.58
CA ALA A 336 -7.38 8.46 -9.74
C ALA A 336 -8.24 7.20 -9.73
N HIS A 337 -8.41 6.61 -8.56
CA HIS A 337 -9.20 5.38 -8.39
C HIS A 337 -10.64 5.57 -8.86
N THR A 338 -11.07 4.70 -9.74
CA THR A 338 -12.48 4.58 -10.14
C THR A 338 -12.81 3.12 -10.32
N ARG A 339 -13.80 2.65 -9.57
CA ARG A 339 -14.23 1.26 -9.66
C ARG A 339 -14.85 0.98 -11.04
N ARG A 340 -14.45 -0.15 -11.66
CA ARG A 340 -15.06 -0.62 -12.91
C ARG A 340 -16.57 -0.79 -12.73
N LEU A 341 -17.33 -0.25 -13.63
CA LEU A 341 -18.79 -0.42 -13.65
C LEU A 341 -19.14 -1.87 -13.99
N THR A 342 -19.94 -2.52 -13.15
CA THR A 342 -20.42 -3.88 -13.34
C THR A 342 -21.91 -3.97 -13.04
N ASP A 343 -22.59 -4.93 -13.68
CA ASP A 343 -23.99 -5.24 -13.38
C ASP A 343 -24.11 -5.81 -11.96
N GLU A 344 -25.24 -5.56 -11.32
CA GLU A 344 -25.51 -6.19 -10.01
C GLU A 344 -26.13 -7.56 -10.20
N VAL A 345 -25.46 -8.61 -9.72
CA VAL A 345 -25.92 -10.00 -9.75
C VAL A 345 -25.97 -10.53 -8.32
N VAL A 346 -27.15 -10.60 -7.74
CA VAL A 346 -27.43 -10.97 -6.34
C VAL A 346 -26.71 -9.99 -5.39
N ASN A 347 -25.49 -10.30 -4.96
CA ASN A 347 -24.68 -9.44 -4.08
C ASN A 347 -23.26 -9.21 -4.63
N PHE A 348 -23.05 -9.43 -5.93
CA PHE A 348 -21.83 -9.08 -6.65
C PHE A 348 -22.08 -7.88 -7.57
N GLY A 349 -21.04 -7.11 -7.82
CA GLY A 349 -21.08 -5.99 -8.78
C GLY A 349 -21.81 -4.75 -8.27
N GLY A 350 -22.06 -3.81 -9.16
CA GLY A 350 -22.75 -2.54 -8.84
C GLY A 350 -22.07 -1.81 -7.69
N HIS A 351 -22.86 -1.44 -6.68
CA HIS A 351 -22.38 -0.77 -5.47
C HIS A 351 -21.95 -1.74 -4.33
N GLN A 352 -22.03 -3.04 -4.57
CA GLN A 352 -21.66 -4.05 -3.58
C GLN A 352 -20.15 -4.02 -3.32
N VAL A 353 -19.73 -4.21 -2.05
CA VAL A 353 -18.31 -4.41 -1.73
C VAL A 353 -17.85 -5.76 -2.29
N PRO A 354 -16.56 -5.90 -2.68
CA PRO A 354 -16.03 -7.17 -3.14
C PRO A 354 -16.23 -8.29 -2.10
N ARG A 355 -16.62 -9.48 -2.58
CA ARG A 355 -16.91 -10.64 -1.75
C ARG A 355 -15.67 -11.48 -1.48
N VAL A 356 -15.60 -12.09 -0.30
CA VAL A 356 -14.57 -13.07 0.04
C VAL A 356 -15.15 -14.47 -0.13
N ILE A 357 -14.47 -15.27 -0.93
CA ILE A 357 -14.82 -16.67 -1.20
C ILE A 357 -13.74 -17.56 -0.59
N ALA A 358 -14.09 -18.37 0.40
CA ALA A 358 -13.18 -19.34 0.98
C ALA A 358 -13.18 -20.64 0.16
N ASP A 359 -11.99 -21.15 -0.17
CA ASP A 359 -11.83 -22.37 -0.96
C ASP A 359 -11.71 -23.59 -0.04
N PHE A 360 -12.78 -24.39 0.03
CA PHE A 360 -12.87 -25.64 0.77
C PHE A 360 -12.88 -26.86 -0.16
N SER A 361 -12.60 -26.68 -1.44
CA SER A 361 -12.70 -27.75 -2.45
C SER A 361 -11.73 -28.90 -2.25
N GLN A 362 -10.70 -28.72 -1.42
CA GLN A 362 -9.71 -29.76 -1.08
C GLN A 362 -10.10 -30.60 0.13
N LEU A 363 -11.12 -30.21 0.89
CA LEU A 363 -11.59 -30.98 2.03
C LEU A 363 -12.44 -32.17 1.56
N ALA A 364 -12.14 -33.37 2.04
CA ALA A 364 -12.95 -34.55 1.73
C ALA A 364 -14.33 -34.51 2.37
N GLN A 365 -14.47 -33.80 3.49
CA GLN A 365 -15.71 -33.59 4.23
C GLN A 365 -15.61 -32.21 4.92
N ILE A 366 -16.73 -31.51 5.04
CA ILE A 366 -16.82 -30.20 5.69
C ILE A 366 -17.65 -30.36 6.97
N GLN A 367 -17.08 -29.93 8.10
CA GLN A 367 -17.71 -29.93 9.42
C GLN A 367 -18.10 -28.50 9.83
N MET A 368 -18.99 -28.36 10.83
CA MET A 368 -19.36 -27.04 11.37
C MET A 368 -18.15 -26.29 11.93
N GLU A 369 -17.24 -27.02 12.53
CA GLU A 369 -16.00 -26.52 13.14
C GLU A 369 -15.06 -25.87 12.13
N ASP A 370 -15.04 -26.36 10.89
CA ASP A 370 -14.19 -25.81 9.81
C ASP A 370 -14.56 -24.37 9.48
N LEU A 371 -15.84 -24.00 9.67
CA LEU A 371 -16.32 -22.66 9.40
C LEU A 371 -15.76 -21.61 10.37
N LYS A 372 -15.22 -22.02 11.53
CA LYS A 372 -14.51 -21.10 12.46
C LYS A 372 -13.33 -20.42 11.77
N ALA A 373 -12.62 -21.16 10.92
CA ALA A 373 -11.48 -20.63 10.16
C ALA A 373 -11.86 -19.49 9.23
N ILE A 374 -13.13 -19.37 8.86
CA ILE A 374 -13.64 -18.33 7.97
C ILE A 374 -14.65 -17.40 8.66
N GLY A 375 -14.57 -17.30 9.99
CA GLY A 375 -15.29 -16.32 10.77
C GLY A 375 -16.74 -16.65 11.12
N HIS A 376 -17.19 -17.90 10.96
CA HIS A 376 -18.53 -18.34 11.31
C HIS A 376 -18.48 -19.35 12.46
N PHE A 377 -19.26 -19.12 13.53
CA PHE A 377 -19.23 -19.90 14.76
C PHE A 377 -20.61 -20.44 15.07
N TYR A 378 -20.75 -21.76 15.24
CA TYR A 378 -21.96 -22.36 15.76
C TYR A 378 -21.95 -22.32 17.30
N LEU A 379 -23.00 -21.81 17.91
CA LEU A 379 -23.19 -21.72 19.34
C LEU A 379 -24.23 -22.78 19.75
N PRO A 380 -23.81 -23.90 20.38
CA PRO A 380 -24.69 -25.03 20.63
C PRO A 380 -25.86 -24.75 21.59
N GLU A 381 -25.60 -24.00 22.69
CA GLU A 381 -26.63 -23.73 23.68
C GLU A 381 -27.83 -22.93 23.15
N PRO A 382 -27.61 -21.80 22.42
CA PRO A 382 -28.72 -21.08 21.80
C PRO A 382 -29.14 -21.65 20.43
N ASP A 383 -28.52 -22.74 19.96
CA ASP A 383 -28.74 -23.35 18.62
C ASP A 383 -28.74 -22.30 17.50
N LYS A 384 -27.67 -21.50 17.41
CA LYS A 384 -27.56 -20.44 16.41
C LYS A 384 -26.13 -20.24 15.93
N TRP A 385 -26.02 -19.65 14.75
CA TRP A 385 -24.76 -19.17 14.19
C TRP A 385 -24.44 -17.75 14.63
N ALA A 386 -23.17 -17.49 14.91
CA ALA A 386 -22.59 -16.16 15.06
C ALA A 386 -21.51 -15.95 13.99
N MET A 387 -21.17 -14.72 13.71
CA MET A 387 -20.18 -14.33 12.71
C MET A 387 -19.32 -13.20 13.27
N ASN A 388 -18.01 -13.26 13.08
CA ASN A 388 -17.11 -12.14 13.35
C ASN A 388 -16.95 -11.26 12.10
N ASP A 389 -16.12 -10.21 12.19
CA ASP A 389 -15.90 -9.25 11.11
C ASP A 389 -15.15 -9.83 9.88
N LEU A 390 -14.53 -10.99 10.03
CA LEU A 390 -13.88 -11.76 8.96
C LEU A 390 -14.75 -12.92 8.45
N GLY A 391 -16.09 -12.84 8.63
CA GLY A 391 -17.01 -13.83 8.08
C GLY A 391 -17.02 -13.82 6.56
N ALA A 392 -16.54 -14.92 5.94
CA ALA A 392 -16.57 -15.10 4.49
C ALA A 392 -18.01 -15.01 3.96
N ASP A 393 -18.17 -14.52 2.73
CA ASP A 393 -19.48 -14.40 2.09
C ASP A 393 -19.91 -15.71 1.40
N TYR A 394 -18.93 -16.45 0.88
CA TYR A 394 -19.12 -17.71 0.17
C TYR A 394 -18.07 -18.74 0.56
N ILE A 395 -18.46 -20.03 0.48
CA ILE A 395 -17.53 -21.16 0.46
C ILE A 395 -17.63 -21.86 -0.90
N TYR A 396 -16.49 -22.17 -1.51
CA TYR A 396 -16.41 -23.05 -2.67
C TYR A 396 -16.00 -24.43 -2.21
N THR A 397 -16.86 -25.42 -2.44
CA THR A 397 -16.70 -26.80 -1.90
C THR A 397 -16.41 -27.85 -2.98
N GLY A 398 -16.24 -27.42 -4.24
CA GLY A 398 -16.00 -28.35 -5.34
C GLY A 398 -17.14 -29.36 -5.50
N ASP A 399 -16.80 -30.64 -5.36
CA ASP A 399 -17.77 -31.76 -5.46
C ASP A 399 -18.36 -32.18 -4.09
N VAL A 400 -17.96 -31.51 -3.00
CA VAL A 400 -18.35 -31.89 -1.63
C VAL A 400 -19.68 -31.24 -1.25
N SER A 401 -20.63 -32.06 -0.79
CA SER A 401 -21.90 -31.57 -0.24
C SER A 401 -21.74 -31.25 1.25
N VAL A 402 -22.31 -30.12 1.69
CA VAL A 402 -22.44 -29.78 3.11
C VAL A 402 -23.71 -30.44 3.66
N ASN A 403 -23.59 -31.18 4.78
CA ASN A 403 -24.68 -31.99 5.36
C ASN A 403 -25.38 -31.29 6.54
N PHE A 404 -25.13 -30.03 6.78
CA PHE A 404 -25.76 -29.22 7.82
C PHE A 404 -26.22 -27.86 7.25
N MET A 405 -27.05 -27.13 8.03
CA MET A 405 -27.53 -25.81 7.62
C MET A 405 -26.42 -24.77 7.80
N LEU A 406 -26.03 -24.13 6.69
CA LEU A 406 -25.07 -23.02 6.71
C LEU A 406 -25.66 -21.77 7.40
N PRO A 407 -24.79 -20.89 7.96
CA PRO A 407 -25.21 -19.57 8.43
C PRO A 407 -25.93 -18.78 7.31
N ASN A 408 -26.95 -18.00 7.65
CA ASN A 408 -27.70 -17.22 6.66
C ASN A 408 -26.85 -16.27 5.82
N GLY A 409 -25.71 -15.79 6.37
CA GLY A 409 -24.78 -14.88 5.68
C GLY A 409 -23.80 -15.58 4.74
N LEU A 410 -23.64 -16.91 4.87
CA LEU A 410 -22.68 -17.72 4.12
C LEU A 410 -23.39 -18.52 3.04
N LYS A 411 -22.95 -18.39 1.80
CA LYS A 411 -23.52 -19.10 0.64
C LYS A 411 -22.53 -20.14 0.11
N GLN A 412 -23.04 -21.20 -0.52
CA GLN A 412 -22.22 -22.27 -1.06
C GLN A 412 -22.12 -22.21 -2.59
N ILE A 413 -20.91 -22.43 -3.10
CA ILE A 413 -20.61 -22.66 -4.52
C ILE A 413 -20.15 -24.11 -4.66
N VAL A 414 -20.73 -24.87 -5.62
CA VAL A 414 -20.34 -26.22 -5.96
C VAL A 414 -20.07 -26.35 -7.45
N ASN A 415 -19.33 -27.38 -7.87
CA ASN A 415 -19.23 -27.69 -9.29
C ASN A 415 -20.62 -28.01 -9.90
N ALA A 416 -20.86 -27.57 -11.12
CA ALA A 416 -22.16 -27.64 -11.74
C ALA A 416 -22.71 -29.08 -11.88
N ASN A 417 -21.82 -30.07 -12.07
CA ASN A 417 -22.17 -31.50 -12.18
C ASN A 417 -22.77 -32.09 -10.91
N VAL A 418 -22.51 -31.51 -9.72
CA VAL A 418 -23.06 -31.97 -8.43
C VAL A 418 -24.17 -31.10 -7.88
N TRP A 419 -24.49 -30.00 -8.53
CA TRP A 419 -25.57 -29.11 -8.12
C TRP A 419 -26.95 -29.71 -8.27
N LYS A 420 -27.80 -29.64 -7.23
CA LYS A 420 -29.12 -30.31 -7.15
C LYS A 420 -30.30 -29.32 -7.09
N ARG A 421 -30.32 -28.27 -7.90
CA ARG A 421 -31.39 -27.24 -7.96
C ARG A 421 -31.74 -26.62 -6.59
N ASN A 422 -30.75 -26.46 -5.73
CA ASN A 422 -30.92 -25.81 -4.45
C ASN A 422 -30.84 -24.30 -4.59
N ALA A 423 -31.81 -23.55 -4.07
CA ALA A 423 -31.88 -22.09 -4.17
C ALA A 423 -30.77 -21.34 -3.37
N HIS A 424 -30.10 -22.02 -2.43
CA HIS A 424 -29.05 -21.45 -1.58
C HIS A 424 -27.65 -21.93 -1.94
N VAL A 425 -27.54 -22.78 -2.95
CA VAL A 425 -26.28 -23.35 -3.48
C VAL A 425 -26.17 -22.98 -4.94
N PHE A 426 -25.03 -22.48 -5.35
CA PHE A 426 -24.83 -21.94 -6.68
C PHE A 426 -23.83 -22.78 -7.48
N PRO A 427 -24.10 -23.08 -8.77
CA PRO A 427 -23.22 -23.86 -9.61
C PRO A 427 -22.05 -23.04 -10.16
N LEU A 428 -20.86 -23.65 -10.20
CA LEU A 428 -19.70 -23.18 -10.95
C LEU A 428 -19.54 -24.08 -12.19
N PHE A 429 -19.57 -23.49 -13.36
CA PHE A 429 -19.43 -24.14 -14.67
C PHE A 429 -18.06 -23.81 -15.29
N SER A 430 -17.54 -24.71 -16.13
CA SER A 430 -16.75 -24.28 -17.27
C SER A 430 -17.68 -23.66 -18.33
N LEU A 431 -17.15 -22.91 -19.29
CA LEU A 431 -17.99 -22.32 -20.33
C LEU A 431 -18.65 -23.41 -21.21
N GLU A 432 -17.91 -24.50 -21.51
CA GLU A 432 -18.42 -25.63 -22.30
C GLU A 432 -19.56 -26.35 -21.59
N GLU A 433 -19.45 -26.55 -20.26
CA GLU A 433 -20.53 -27.12 -19.47
C GLU A 433 -21.78 -26.26 -19.51
N TYR A 434 -21.62 -24.94 -19.38
CA TYR A 434 -22.72 -23.99 -19.40
C TYR A 434 -23.43 -23.99 -20.77
N GLU A 435 -22.67 -23.90 -21.85
CA GLU A 435 -23.22 -23.88 -23.25
C GLU A 435 -23.84 -25.19 -23.66
N SER A 436 -23.39 -26.31 -23.12
CA SER A 436 -23.91 -27.64 -23.48
C SER A 436 -25.39 -27.80 -23.14
N ASN A 437 -25.94 -26.97 -22.23
CA ASN A 437 -27.31 -27.07 -21.70
C ASN A 437 -27.70 -28.47 -21.19
N LYS A 438 -26.66 -29.30 -20.85
CA LYS A 438 -26.90 -30.64 -20.28
C LYS A 438 -27.09 -30.57 -18.76
N LEU A 439 -26.61 -29.50 -18.13
CA LEU A 439 -26.78 -29.23 -16.74
C LEU A 439 -27.76 -28.08 -16.52
N ASP A 440 -28.54 -28.16 -15.47
CA ASP A 440 -29.47 -27.11 -15.10
C ASP A 440 -28.76 -25.85 -14.65
N HIS A 441 -29.30 -24.66 -14.99
CA HIS A 441 -28.79 -23.38 -14.55
C HIS A 441 -29.58 -22.87 -13.35
N HIS A 442 -28.89 -22.18 -12.42
CA HIS A 442 -29.55 -21.53 -11.31
C HIS A 442 -30.30 -20.26 -11.78
N PRO A 443 -31.55 -20.04 -11.34
CA PRO A 443 -32.39 -18.94 -11.86
C PRO A 443 -31.90 -17.54 -11.52
N ALA A 444 -31.01 -17.38 -10.51
CA ALA A 444 -30.55 -16.09 -10.04
C ALA A 444 -29.03 -15.84 -10.22
N LEU A 445 -28.19 -16.87 -10.09
CA LEU A 445 -26.72 -16.69 -10.09
C LEU A 445 -26.01 -17.96 -10.55
N ASN A 446 -25.19 -17.84 -11.58
CA ASN A 446 -24.28 -18.89 -12.07
C ASN A 446 -22.85 -18.36 -12.09
N PHE A 447 -21.91 -19.15 -11.62
CA PHE A 447 -20.51 -18.84 -11.75
C PHE A 447 -19.92 -19.51 -12.99
N ILE A 448 -19.08 -18.81 -13.73
CA ILE A 448 -18.37 -19.36 -14.90
C ILE A 448 -16.87 -19.17 -14.70
N SER A 449 -16.12 -20.27 -14.68
CA SER A 449 -14.68 -20.25 -14.61
C SER A 449 -14.07 -19.95 -15.98
N VAL A 450 -13.16 -18.98 -16.02
CA VAL A 450 -12.46 -18.54 -17.24
C VAL A 450 -10.97 -18.46 -16.95
N SER A 451 -10.17 -19.10 -17.82
CA SER A 451 -8.73 -18.95 -17.80
C SER A 451 -8.30 -17.67 -18.52
N CYS A 452 -7.36 -16.93 -17.94
CA CYS A 452 -6.76 -15.77 -18.58
C CYS A 452 -6.03 -16.10 -19.90
N SER A 453 -5.69 -17.36 -20.14
CA SER A 453 -5.02 -17.80 -21.37
C SER A 453 -5.95 -17.81 -22.59
N ASP A 454 -7.28 -17.92 -22.42
CA ASP A 454 -8.26 -17.96 -23.50
C ASP A 454 -9.30 -16.84 -23.38
N LEU A 455 -9.06 -15.73 -24.05
CA LEU A 455 -9.99 -14.59 -24.10
C LEU A 455 -11.02 -14.67 -25.24
N THR A 456 -10.93 -15.66 -26.12
CA THR A 456 -11.90 -15.87 -27.20
C THR A 456 -13.27 -16.23 -26.66
N VAL A 457 -13.29 -16.75 -25.42
CA VAL A 457 -14.53 -17.12 -24.72
C VAL A 457 -15.36 -15.92 -24.25
N LEU A 458 -14.74 -14.74 -24.08
CA LEU A 458 -15.42 -13.58 -23.48
C LEU A 458 -16.68 -13.13 -24.24
N ASP A 459 -16.68 -13.23 -25.56
CA ASP A 459 -17.83 -12.84 -26.40
C ASP A 459 -19.00 -13.85 -26.31
N ARG A 460 -18.76 -15.05 -25.82
CA ARG A 460 -19.72 -16.15 -25.69
C ARG A 460 -20.35 -16.23 -24.29
N ILE A 461 -19.80 -15.50 -23.31
CA ILE A 461 -20.28 -15.56 -21.94
C ILE A 461 -21.66 -14.91 -21.81
N PRO A 462 -22.65 -15.58 -21.17
CA PRO A 462 -23.96 -15.01 -20.93
C PRO A 462 -23.85 -13.81 -19.98
N LYS A 463 -24.48 -12.69 -20.35
CA LYS A 463 -24.36 -11.44 -19.58
C LYS A 463 -25.24 -11.41 -18.34
N GLU A 464 -26.36 -12.11 -18.35
CA GLU A 464 -27.33 -12.11 -17.27
C GLU A 464 -27.06 -13.21 -16.25
N LYS A 465 -27.25 -12.89 -14.96
CA LYS A 465 -27.17 -13.87 -13.84
C LYS A 465 -25.83 -14.60 -13.74
N THR A 466 -24.77 -13.98 -14.26
CA THR A 466 -23.43 -14.56 -14.36
C THR A 466 -22.43 -13.76 -13.56
N VAL A 467 -21.55 -14.47 -12.87
CA VAL A 467 -20.33 -13.93 -12.24
C VAL A 467 -19.14 -14.75 -12.76
N LEU A 468 -18.12 -14.07 -13.25
CA LEU A 468 -16.91 -14.74 -13.72
C LEU A 468 -16.00 -15.09 -12.55
N VAL A 469 -15.36 -16.25 -12.62
CA VAL A 469 -14.24 -16.64 -11.76
C VAL A 469 -13.01 -16.71 -12.65
N LEU A 470 -12.22 -15.64 -12.65
CA LEU A 470 -10.98 -15.58 -13.44
C LEU A 470 -9.84 -16.25 -12.69
N GLN A 471 -9.06 -17.05 -13.41
CA GLN A 471 -7.86 -17.70 -12.91
C GLN A 471 -6.71 -17.58 -13.90
N SER A 472 -5.49 -17.50 -13.40
CA SER A 472 -4.26 -17.45 -14.20
C SER A 472 -3.28 -18.51 -13.73
N GLU A 473 -2.60 -19.16 -14.68
CA GLU A 473 -1.48 -20.07 -14.45
C GLU A 473 -0.13 -19.34 -14.61
N ASN A 474 -0.16 -18.06 -14.96
CA ASN A 474 1.05 -17.27 -15.16
C ASN A 474 1.67 -16.93 -13.79
N SER A 475 2.97 -16.97 -13.70
CA SER A 475 3.70 -16.48 -12.51
C SER A 475 3.57 -14.97 -12.31
N HIS A 476 3.19 -14.24 -13.35
CA HIS A 476 2.91 -12.81 -13.40
C HIS A 476 1.39 -12.57 -13.41
N GLN A 477 0.71 -12.97 -12.34
CA GLN A 477 -0.75 -13.03 -12.31
C GLN A 477 -1.40 -11.65 -12.46
N MET A 478 -0.88 -10.60 -11.77
CA MET A 478 -1.45 -9.26 -11.86
C MET A 478 -1.55 -8.75 -13.30
N ALA A 479 -0.49 -8.87 -14.07
CA ALA A 479 -0.45 -8.38 -15.46
C ALA A 479 -1.40 -9.18 -16.37
N ASP A 480 -1.51 -10.49 -16.14
CA ASP A 480 -2.41 -11.36 -16.91
C ASP A 480 -3.88 -11.05 -16.61
N PHE A 481 -4.27 -10.89 -15.35
CA PHE A 481 -5.61 -10.42 -14.96
C PHE A 481 -5.91 -9.02 -15.51
N ARG A 482 -4.94 -8.09 -15.40
CA ARG A 482 -5.09 -6.71 -15.90
C ARG A 482 -5.45 -6.72 -17.39
N ARG A 483 -4.80 -7.56 -18.19
CA ARG A 483 -5.13 -7.72 -19.62
C ARG A 483 -6.57 -8.12 -19.81
N VAL A 484 -7.08 -9.10 -19.05
CA VAL A 484 -8.49 -9.53 -19.14
C VAL A 484 -9.44 -8.39 -18.78
N PHE A 485 -9.18 -7.65 -17.72
CA PHE A 485 -10.01 -6.52 -17.34
C PHE A 485 -10.04 -5.43 -18.40
N PHE A 486 -8.92 -5.18 -19.08
CA PHE A 486 -8.87 -4.22 -20.18
C PHE A 486 -9.72 -4.69 -21.37
N GLU A 487 -9.64 -5.97 -21.73
CA GLU A 487 -10.52 -6.56 -22.76
C GLU A 487 -12.01 -6.46 -22.39
N LEU A 488 -12.36 -6.72 -21.12
CA LEU A 488 -13.75 -6.58 -20.65
C LEU A 488 -14.25 -5.14 -20.79
N ILE A 489 -13.41 -4.15 -20.48
CA ILE A 489 -13.74 -2.72 -20.61
C ILE A 489 -13.94 -2.35 -22.09
N GLU A 490 -13.01 -2.72 -22.97
CA GLU A 490 -13.10 -2.39 -24.40
C GLU A 490 -14.30 -3.04 -25.10
N LYS A 491 -14.64 -4.27 -24.68
CA LYS A 491 -15.81 -4.98 -25.17
C LYS A 491 -17.12 -4.49 -24.53
N GLY A 492 -17.06 -3.57 -23.56
CA GLY A 492 -18.23 -3.10 -22.81
C GLY A 492 -18.93 -4.22 -22.01
N ILE A 493 -18.18 -5.23 -21.57
CA ILE A 493 -18.69 -6.34 -20.77
C ILE A 493 -18.71 -5.94 -19.32
N GLN A 494 -19.90 -5.85 -18.71
CA GLN A 494 -20.12 -5.39 -17.33
C GLN A 494 -20.35 -6.54 -16.33
N ILE A 495 -20.04 -7.78 -16.69
CA ILE A 495 -20.19 -8.94 -15.82
C ILE A 495 -19.27 -8.79 -14.59
N PRO A 496 -19.77 -9.04 -13.36
CA PRO A 496 -18.95 -9.05 -12.15
C PRO A 496 -17.88 -10.16 -12.19
N VAL A 497 -16.73 -9.89 -11.58
CA VAL A 497 -15.55 -10.76 -11.66
C VAL A 497 -14.99 -11.07 -10.28
N ILE A 498 -14.81 -12.34 -9.97
CA ILE A 498 -14.02 -12.86 -8.86
C ILE A 498 -12.60 -13.12 -9.36
N ILE A 499 -11.61 -12.55 -8.69
CA ILE A 499 -10.19 -12.85 -8.91
C ILE A 499 -9.85 -14.09 -8.09
N LYS A 500 -9.51 -15.21 -8.76
CA LYS A 500 -9.04 -16.42 -8.10
C LYS A 500 -7.53 -16.53 -8.22
N LEU A 501 -6.82 -16.44 -7.09
CA LEU A 501 -5.38 -16.64 -6.99
C LEU A 501 -5.09 -18.02 -6.40
N ALA A 502 -4.33 -18.83 -7.11
CA ALA A 502 -3.88 -20.14 -6.65
C ALA A 502 -2.35 -20.19 -6.57
N TYR A 503 -1.83 -20.67 -5.44
CA TYR A 503 -0.39 -20.78 -5.21
C TYR A 503 -0.02 -22.22 -4.83
N ALA A 504 0.88 -22.83 -5.59
CA ALA A 504 1.24 -24.24 -5.37
C ALA A 504 2.21 -24.45 -4.19
N ASN A 505 3.23 -23.60 -4.07
CA ASN A 505 4.33 -23.77 -3.11
C ASN A 505 4.73 -22.42 -2.50
N VAL A 506 3.92 -21.90 -1.59
CA VAL A 506 4.21 -20.67 -0.84
C VAL A 506 4.09 -20.93 0.66
N ASP A 507 5.01 -20.36 1.42
CA ASP A 507 4.88 -20.31 2.88
C ASP A 507 3.93 -19.18 3.31
N THR A 508 3.66 -19.08 4.62
CA THR A 508 2.78 -18.06 5.19
C THR A 508 3.23 -16.64 4.85
N ASN A 509 4.52 -16.35 4.99
CA ASN A 509 5.06 -15.02 4.72
C ASN A 509 4.98 -14.68 3.23
N GLN A 510 5.26 -15.65 2.37
CA GLN A 510 5.12 -15.49 0.91
C GLN A 510 3.67 -15.22 0.52
N LEU A 511 2.71 -15.95 1.09
CA LEU A 511 1.29 -15.71 0.82
C LEU A 511 0.87 -14.28 1.17
N GLN A 512 1.28 -13.78 2.35
CA GLN A 512 0.98 -12.44 2.84
C GLN A 512 1.68 -11.32 2.05
N LEU A 513 2.61 -11.66 1.15
CA LEU A 513 3.26 -10.69 0.25
C LEU A 513 2.80 -10.87 -1.20
N PHE A 514 2.61 -12.10 -1.65
CA PHE A 514 2.31 -12.38 -3.05
C PHE A 514 0.84 -12.13 -3.39
N ALA A 515 -0.10 -12.61 -2.56
CA ALA A 515 -1.52 -12.36 -2.79
C ALA A 515 -1.89 -10.87 -2.74
N PRO A 516 -1.39 -10.07 -1.77
CA PRO A 516 -1.59 -8.62 -1.79
C PRO A 516 -0.96 -7.92 -3.00
N THR A 517 0.18 -8.40 -3.49
CA THR A 517 0.81 -7.85 -4.71
C THR A 517 -0.04 -8.16 -5.94
N ASP A 518 -0.46 -9.43 -6.11
CA ASP A 518 -1.16 -9.88 -7.31
C ASP A 518 -2.60 -9.35 -7.39
N ALA A 519 -3.34 -9.32 -6.28
CA ALA A 519 -4.71 -8.81 -6.25
C ALA A 519 -4.83 -7.33 -5.89
N GLY A 520 -3.98 -6.84 -4.96
CA GLY A 520 -4.08 -5.49 -4.42
C GLY A 520 -3.98 -4.41 -5.49
N GLY A 521 -3.05 -4.58 -6.43
CA GLY A 521 -2.91 -3.65 -7.56
C GLY A 521 -4.11 -3.63 -8.48
N LEU A 522 -4.77 -4.78 -8.70
CA LEU A 522 -5.99 -4.86 -9.48
C LEU A 522 -7.14 -4.12 -8.78
N PHE A 523 -7.27 -4.27 -7.46
CA PHE A 523 -8.27 -3.52 -6.69
C PHE A 523 -7.97 -2.02 -6.64
N ILE A 524 -6.69 -1.61 -6.59
CA ILE A 524 -6.29 -0.20 -6.71
C ILE A 524 -6.68 0.35 -8.10
N ASP A 525 -6.56 -0.45 -9.15
CA ASP A 525 -7.00 -0.11 -10.51
C ASP A 525 -8.54 -0.12 -10.66
N GLY A 526 -9.28 -0.45 -9.59
CA GLY A 526 -10.75 -0.50 -9.56
C GLY A 526 -11.34 -1.80 -10.10
N PHE A 527 -10.55 -2.87 -10.23
CA PHE A 527 -10.97 -4.16 -10.77
C PHE A 527 -11.34 -5.16 -9.67
N GLY A 528 -12.26 -6.07 -10.01
CA GLY A 528 -12.65 -7.19 -9.15
C GLY A 528 -13.84 -6.89 -8.24
N ASP A 529 -14.78 -7.85 -8.23
CA ASP A 529 -15.99 -7.85 -7.41
C ASP A 529 -15.96 -8.95 -6.33
N GLY A 530 -14.88 -9.73 -6.30
CA GLY A 530 -14.60 -10.74 -5.29
C GLY A 530 -13.16 -11.23 -5.35
N LEU A 531 -12.72 -11.85 -4.25
CA LEU A 531 -11.40 -12.46 -4.11
C LEU A 531 -11.52 -13.87 -3.54
N MET A 532 -10.84 -14.81 -4.20
CA MET A 532 -10.72 -16.20 -3.79
C MET A 532 -9.24 -16.58 -3.76
N LEU A 533 -8.74 -16.95 -2.60
CA LEU A 533 -7.37 -17.43 -2.42
C LEU A 533 -7.37 -18.95 -2.23
N SER A 534 -6.49 -19.65 -2.94
CA SER A 534 -6.37 -21.10 -2.90
C SER A 534 -4.94 -21.56 -2.67
N LEU A 535 -4.79 -22.58 -1.80
CA LEU A 535 -3.57 -23.37 -1.64
C LEU A 535 -3.93 -24.86 -1.84
N PRO A 536 -3.93 -25.35 -3.07
CA PRO A 536 -4.55 -26.64 -3.40
C PRO A 536 -3.92 -27.87 -2.73
N TYR A 537 -2.77 -27.71 -2.07
CA TYR A 537 -2.06 -28.82 -1.42
C TYR A 537 -1.89 -28.64 0.10
N VAL A 538 -2.59 -27.66 0.71
CA VAL A 538 -2.44 -27.32 2.14
C VAL A 538 -3.80 -27.14 2.79
N LEU A 539 -4.22 -28.11 3.58
CA LEU A 539 -5.60 -28.21 4.11
C LEU A 539 -5.86 -27.35 5.36
N ASP A 540 -4.84 -26.97 6.10
CA ASP A 540 -4.96 -26.31 7.42
C ASP A 540 -4.77 -24.77 7.38
N LYS A 541 -4.83 -24.16 6.18
CA LYS A 541 -4.54 -22.75 5.98
C LYS A 541 -5.76 -21.86 5.74
N ASN A 542 -6.98 -22.40 5.89
CA ASN A 542 -8.20 -21.64 5.58
C ASN A 542 -8.34 -20.33 6.37
N ALA A 543 -7.94 -20.33 7.65
CA ALA A 543 -7.95 -19.10 8.46
C ALA A 543 -6.99 -18.04 7.91
N LEU A 544 -5.78 -18.44 7.52
CA LEU A 544 -4.78 -17.57 6.93
C LEU A 544 -5.23 -17.01 5.58
N LEU A 545 -5.77 -17.86 4.70
CA LEU A 545 -6.30 -17.46 3.39
C LEU A 545 -7.43 -16.44 3.55
N ASN A 546 -8.37 -16.71 4.46
CA ASN A 546 -9.50 -15.84 4.74
C ASN A 546 -9.04 -14.49 5.29
N ALA A 547 -8.18 -14.48 6.31
CA ALA A 547 -7.63 -13.25 6.90
C ALA A 547 -6.86 -12.43 5.85
N THR A 548 -6.01 -13.09 5.04
CA THR A 548 -5.26 -12.43 3.96
C THR A 548 -6.20 -11.83 2.92
N ALA A 549 -7.27 -12.52 2.52
CA ALA A 549 -8.24 -11.98 1.54
C ALA A 549 -8.92 -10.70 2.06
N PHE A 550 -9.40 -10.71 3.30
CA PHE A 550 -9.94 -9.51 3.94
C PHE A 550 -8.89 -8.40 4.09
N GLY A 551 -7.66 -8.76 4.47
CA GLY A 551 -6.54 -7.82 4.57
C GLY A 551 -6.22 -7.12 3.25
N VAL A 552 -6.22 -7.86 2.12
CA VAL A 552 -6.03 -7.30 0.77
C VAL A 552 -7.12 -6.29 0.42
N LEU A 553 -8.38 -6.65 0.66
CA LEU A 553 -9.51 -5.76 0.38
C LEU A 553 -9.48 -4.51 1.24
N GLN A 554 -9.08 -4.63 2.52
CA GLN A 554 -8.93 -3.47 3.41
C GLN A 554 -7.73 -2.60 3.02
N ALA A 555 -6.58 -3.19 2.74
CA ALA A 555 -5.37 -2.46 2.35
C ALA A 555 -5.54 -1.73 1.01
N SER A 556 -6.35 -2.26 0.09
CA SER A 556 -6.72 -1.59 -1.17
C SER A 556 -7.94 -0.67 -1.04
N ARG A 557 -8.48 -0.46 0.16
CA ARG A 557 -9.65 0.40 0.45
C ARG A 557 -10.97 -0.03 -0.21
N MET A 558 -11.06 -1.29 -0.64
CA MET A 558 -12.27 -1.81 -1.32
C MET A 558 -13.33 -2.33 -0.35
N ARG A 559 -12.91 -2.82 0.83
CA ARG A 559 -13.81 -3.30 1.88
C ARG A 559 -13.17 -3.13 3.24
N ILE A 560 -13.83 -2.42 4.13
CA ILE A 560 -13.37 -2.25 5.51
C ILE A 560 -14.01 -3.33 6.38
N SER A 561 -13.20 -4.16 7.01
CA SER A 561 -13.64 -5.33 7.78
C SER A 561 -13.30 -5.24 9.28
N LYS A 562 -12.33 -4.42 9.67
CA LYS A 562 -11.88 -4.25 11.06
C LYS A 562 -11.44 -2.82 11.33
N THR A 563 -11.07 -2.50 12.56
CA THR A 563 -10.39 -1.25 12.90
C THR A 563 -9.10 -1.13 12.09
N GLU A 564 -8.83 0.04 11.52
CA GLU A 564 -7.56 0.32 10.85
C GLU A 564 -6.62 1.06 11.80
N TYR A 565 -5.41 0.54 11.96
CA TYR A 565 -4.37 1.20 12.75
C TYR A 565 -3.34 1.83 11.82
N ILE A 566 -3.20 3.16 11.93
CA ILE A 566 -2.19 3.94 11.24
C ILE A 566 -1.08 4.20 12.25
N SER A 567 -0.17 3.23 12.43
CA SER A 567 0.89 3.32 13.42
C SER A 567 2.26 3.49 12.78
N CYS A 568 3.04 4.43 13.31
CA CYS A 568 4.39 4.68 12.79
C CYS A 568 5.35 3.54 13.17
N PRO A 569 6.41 3.30 12.34
CA PRO A 569 7.36 2.21 12.59
C PRO A 569 8.37 2.52 13.69
N SER A 570 8.16 3.56 14.50
CA SER A 570 9.13 4.13 15.42
C SER A 570 10.35 4.77 14.73
N CYS A 571 11.09 5.57 15.46
CA CYS A 571 12.37 6.17 15.06
C CYS A 571 13.01 6.79 16.33
N GLY A 572 14.24 7.31 16.24
CA GLY A 572 14.93 7.98 17.35
C GLY A 572 14.21 9.21 17.96
N ARG A 573 13.01 9.55 17.51
CA ARG A 573 12.13 10.61 18.05
C ARG A 573 10.97 10.06 18.87
N THR A 574 10.77 8.75 18.91
CA THR A 574 9.64 8.12 19.59
C THR A 574 9.74 8.35 21.10
N LEU A 575 8.63 8.74 21.74
CA LEU A 575 8.59 9.22 23.12
C LEU A 575 8.05 8.19 24.12
N PHE A 576 7.61 7.02 23.64
CA PHE A 576 7.07 5.91 24.43
C PHE A 576 7.26 4.58 23.70
N ASP A 577 7.05 3.45 24.36
CA ASP A 577 7.06 2.15 23.69
C ASP A 577 5.85 2.04 22.75
N LEU A 578 6.13 2.18 21.46
CA LEU A 578 5.10 2.22 20.42
C LEU A 578 4.49 0.84 20.17
N GLN A 579 5.29 -0.23 20.25
CA GLN A 579 4.81 -1.60 20.02
C GLN A 579 3.85 -1.99 21.14
N GLU A 580 4.26 -1.82 22.40
CA GLU A 580 3.43 -2.12 23.57
C GLU A 580 2.13 -1.29 23.57
N THR A 581 2.22 0.01 23.25
CA THR A 581 1.07 0.92 23.22
C THR A 581 0.10 0.54 22.11
N THR A 582 0.62 0.23 20.92
CA THR A 582 -0.21 -0.22 19.79
C THR A 582 -0.95 -1.52 20.15
N ALA A 583 -0.27 -2.49 20.74
CA ALA A 583 -0.88 -3.74 21.20
C ALA A 583 -1.98 -3.50 22.24
N LYS A 584 -1.77 -2.60 23.22
CA LYS A 584 -2.78 -2.23 24.24
C LYS A 584 -4.02 -1.59 23.59
N ILE A 585 -3.84 -0.64 22.67
CA ILE A 585 -4.96 0.01 21.98
C ILE A 585 -5.71 -1.01 21.13
N ARG A 586 -5.01 -1.86 20.38
CA ARG A 586 -5.64 -2.92 19.58
C ARG A 586 -6.49 -3.87 20.41
N GLN A 587 -5.97 -4.34 21.53
CA GLN A 587 -6.67 -5.28 22.41
C GLN A 587 -8.07 -4.80 22.82
N VAL A 588 -8.27 -3.48 22.91
CA VAL A 588 -9.53 -2.89 23.38
C VAL A 588 -10.38 -2.25 22.28
N THR A 589 -9.84 -2.12 21.03
CA THR A 589 -10.52 -1.38 19.94
C THR A 589 -10.62 -2.16 18.62
N ASP A 590 -10.07 -3.36 18.50
CA ASP A 590 -10.03 -4.14 17.26
C ASP A 590 -11.41 -4.47 16.67
N HIS A 591 -12.44 -4.51 17.52
CA HIS A 591 -13.84 -4.74 17.18
C HIS A 591 -14.57 -3.49 16.61
N LEU A 592 -13.91 -2.32 16.57
CA LEU A 592 -14.52 -1.06 16.11
C LEU A 592 -14.42 -0.94 14.58
N LYS A 593 -15.14 -1.80 13.89
CA LYS A 593 -15.13 -1.86 12.42
C LYS A 593 -15.40 -0.50 11.77
N GLY A 594 -14.52 -0.10 10.88
CA GLY A 594 -14.62 1.15 10.12
C GLY A 594 -13.96 2.34 10.79
N ILE A 595 -13.53 2.22 12.04
CA ILE A 595 -12.79 3.26 12.76
C ILE A 595 -11.30 3.16 12.40
N LYS A 596 -10.67 4.32 12.20
CA LYS A 596 -9.23 4.46 11.95
C LYS A 596 -8.58 5.16 13.12
N ILE A 597 -7.59 4.51 13.72
CA ILE A 597 -6.87 5.03 14.88
C ILE A 597 -5.41 5.28 14.50
N GLY A 598 -4.98 6.55 14.57
CA GLY A 598 -3.60 6.96 14.38
C GLY A 598 -2.80 6.82 15.69
N ILE A 599 -1.67 6.08 15.67
CA ILE A 599 -0.79 5.90 16.82
C ILE A 599 0.61 6.38 16.44
N MET A 600 0.99 7.58 16.92
CA MET A 600 2.21 8.26 16.50
C MET A 600 3.15 8.51 17.67
N GLY A 601 4.39 8.03 17.53
CA GLY A 601 5.41 8.16 18.55
C GLY A 601 5.84 9.60 18.86
N CYS A 602 5.58 10.55 17.95
CA CYS A 602 5.92 11.96 18.14
C CYS A 602 5.08 12.89 17.24
N ILE A 603 5.12 14.21 17.52
CA ILE A 603 4.35 15.24 16.81
C ILE A 603 4.85 15.53 15.38
N VAL A 604 5.97 14.97 14.94
CA VAL A 604 6.57 15.34 13.64
C VAL A 604 5.67 14.94 12.47
N ASN A 605 5.17 13.71 12.47
CA ASN A 605 4.22 13.25 11.48
C ASN A 605 2.77 13.22 12.01
N GLY A 606 2.63 13.17 13.36
CA GLY A 606 1.35 12.95 14.01
C GLY A 606 0.21 13.79 13.46
N PRO A 607 0.29 15.14 13.50
CA PRO A 607 -0.81 15.98 13.04
C PRO A 607 -1.16 15.82 11.56
N GLY A 608 -0.18 15.47 10.73
CA GLY A 608 -0.38 15.26 9.30
C GLY A 608 -1.09 13.95 8.99
N GLU A 609 -0.66 12.86 9.63
CA GLU A 609 -1.25 11.52 9.43
C GLU A 609 -2.68 11.43 10.02
N MET A 610 -3.08 12.37 10.90
CA MET A 610 -4.45 12.48 11.41
C MET A 610 -5.46 12.89 10.32
N ALA A 611 -5.02 13.31 9.14
CA ALA A 611 -5.91 13.53 8.00
C ALA A 611 -6.61 12.24 7.55
N ASP A 612 -5.94 11.09 7.72
CA ASP A 612 -6.46 9.77 7.37
C ASP A 612 -7.08 9.00 8.57
N ALA A 613 -7.00 9.53 9.78
CA ALA A 613 -7.47 8.90 11.01
C ALA A 613 -8.73 9.58 11.57
N ASP A 614 -9.63 8.78 12.17
CA ASP A 614 -10.78 9.29 12.90
C ASP A 614 -10.37 9.74 14.29
N TYR A 615 -9.48 9.00 14.93
CA TYR A 615 -8.93 9.29 16.26
C TYR A 615 -7.41 9.17 16.25
N GLY A 616 -6.74 9.95 17.10
CA GLY A 616 -5.29 9.93 17.20
C GLY A 616 -4.75 9.89 18.63
N TYR A 617 -3.69 9.08 18.79
CA TYR A 617 -2.87 8.97 19.98
C TYR A 617 -1.44 9.40 19.63
N VAL A 618 -1.02 10.58 20.05
CA VAL A 618 0.22 11.21 19.58
C VAL A 618 1.12 11.60 20.74
N GLY A 619 2.34 11.10 20.79
CA GLY A 619 3.36 11.50 21.76
C GLY A 619 3.80 12.95 21.59
N ILE A 620 3.74 13.75 22.66
CA ILE A 620 4.11 15.17 22.67
C ILE A 620 5.26 15.49 23.63
N GLY A 621 5.66 14.57 24.46
CA GLY A 621 6.72 14.67 25.46
C GLY A 621 6.82 13.39 26.25
N LYS A 622 7.81 13.33 27.16
CA LYS A 622 7.95 12.17 28.02
C LYS A 622 6.70 11.96 28.83
N ASP A 623 6.11 10.77 28.74
CA ASP A 623 4.86 10.35 29.42
C ASP A 623 3.65 11.27 29.17
N LYS A 624 3.66 12.03 28.05
CA LYS A 624 2.59 12.94 27.66
C LYS A 624 2.07 12.66 26.28
N ILE A 625 0.75 12.54 26.17
CA ILE A 625 0.03 12.20 24.95
C ILE A 625 -0.98 13.29 24.61
N ALA A 626 -1.09 13.64 23.35
CA ALA A 626 -2.21 14.39 22.83
C ALA A 626 -3.22 13.45 22.15
N LEU A 627 -4.51 13.64 22.41
CA LEU A 627 -5.58 12.92 21.72
C LEU A 627 -6.24 13.81 20.68
N TYR A 628 -6.47 13.22 19.51
CA TYR A 628 -7.04 13.87 18.34
C TYR A 628 -8.39 13.28 17.97
N ARG A 629 -9.25 14.10 17.40
CA ARG A 629 -10.44 13.75 16.62
C ARG A 629 -10.22 14.28 15.21
N GLY A 630 -9.98 13.37 14.25
CA GLY A 630 -9.44 13.79 12.95
C GLY A 630 -8.19 14.65 13.14
N GLN A 631 -8.15 15.84 12.57
CA GLN A 631 -7.00 16.76 12.69
C GLN A 631 -7.08 17.69 13.93
N GLU A 632 -8.17 17.66 14.69
CA GLU A 632 -8.38 18.53 15.86
C GLU A 632 -7.79 17.91 17.12
N VAL A 633 -6.99 18.68 17.87
CA VAL A 633 -6.48 18.29 19.21
C VAL A 633 -7.58 18.49 20.24
N VAL A 634 -8.17 17.38 20.70
CA VAL A 634 -9.25 17.42 21.72
C VAL A 634 -8.65 17.48 23.12
N LYS A 635 -7.60 16.72 23.40
CA LYS A 635 -6.88 16.72 24.69
C LYS A 635 -5.40 16.98 24.45
N LYS A 636 -4.92 18.14 24.93
CA LYS A 636 -3.57 18.63 24.63
C LYS A 636 -2.45 17.92 25.40
N SER A 637 -2.77 17.35 26.58
CA SER A 637 -1.77 16.69 27.42
C SER A 637 -2.46 15.73 28.39
N VAL A 638 -2.38 14.45 28.11
CA VAL A 638 -2.87 13.36 28.94
C VAL A 638 -1.67 12.56 29.41
N GLN A 639 -1.71 12.01 30.63
CA GLN A 639 -0.67 11.11 31.10
C GLN A 639 -0.75 9.78 30.34
N ALA A 640 0.38 9.21 29.97
CA ALA A 640 0.44 7.97 29.17
C ALA A 640 -0.35 6.81 29.83
N ASP A 641 -0.29 6.69 31.15
CA ASP A 641 -0.99 5.63 31.90
C ASP A 641 -2.52 5.66 31.77
N SER A 642 -3.13 6.84 31.55
CA SER A 642 -4.56 7.02 31.39
C SER A 642 -5.01 7.30 29.95
N ALA A 643 -4.05 7.47 29.03
CA ALA A 643 -4.35 7.97 27.69
C ALA A 643 -5.15 6.99 26.83
N VAL A 644 -5.03 5.67 27.04
CA VAL A 644 -5.83 4.65 26.36
C VAL A 644 -7.28 4.72 26.81
N ASP A 645 -7.53 4.83 28.12
CA ASP A 645 -8.90 4.96 28.68
C ASP A 645 -9.57 6.25 28.20
N GLU A 646 -8.80 7.34 28.12
CA GLU A 646 -9.27 8.63 27.63
C GLU A 646 -9.57 8.60 26.11
N LEU A 647 -8.82 7.81 25.33
CA LEU A 647 -9.13 7.57 23.92
C LEU A 647 -10.45 6.80 23.77
N ILE A 648 -10.64 5.74 24.57
CA ILE A 648 -11.89 4.97 24.59
C ILE A 648 -13.07 5.88 24.97
N GLN A 649 -12.88 6.72 25.98
CA GLN A 649 -13.92 7.67 26.42
C GLN A 649 -14.28 8.65 25.28
N LEU A 650 -13.30 9.17 24.54
CA LEU A 650 -13.52 10.03 23.38
C LEU A 650 -14.33 9.33 22.29
N ILE A 651 -14.01 8.07 21.97
CA ILE A 651 -14.76 7.27 21.00
C ILE A 651 -16.21 7.03 21.45
N LYS A 652 -16.44 6.83 22.77
CA LYS A 652 -17.78 6.69 23.36
C LYS A 652 -18.58 7.98 23.30
N GLU A 653 -17.98 9.11 23.61
CA GLU A 653 -18.61 10.44 23.56
C GLU A 653 -19.10 10.78 22.15
N ASP A 654 -18.37 10.33 21.13
CA ASP A 654 -18.76 10.52 19.72
C ASP A 654 -19.82 9.51 19.23
N GLY A 655 -20.24 8.54 20.07
CA GLY A 655 -21.21 7.51 19.71
C GLY A 655 -20.66 6.44 18.74
N ASN A 656 -19.36 6.39 18.55
CA ASN A 656 -18.67 5.43 17.66
C ASN A 656 -18.25 4.14 18.37
N TRP A 657 -18.44 4.07 19.70
CA TRP A 657 -18.16 2.86 20.46
C TRP A 657 -19.23 1.81 20.24
N ARG A 658 -18.80 0.58 20.09
CA ARG A 658 -19.65 -0.61 20.12
C ARG A 658 -19.05 -1.56 21.16
N ASP A 659 -19.89 -2.21 21.95
CA ASP A 659 -19.38 -3.21 22.89
C ASP A 659 -18.88 -4.44 22.11
N PRO A 660 -17.73 -5.02 22.51
CA PRO A 660 -17.23 -6.23 21.87
C PRO A 660 -18.27 -7.35 21.96
N GLN A 661 -18.52 -8.02 20.85
CA GLN A 661 -19.39 -9.20 20.85
C GLN A 661 -18.73 -10.29 21.71
N LYS A 662 -19.44 -10.78 22.72
CA LYS A 662 -18.95 -11.91 23.52
C LYS A 662 -18.90 -13.15 22.62
N THR A 663 -17.74 -13.42 22.05
CA THR A 663 -17.41 -14.71 21.46
C THR A 663 -16.87 -15.56 22.60
N ASN A 664 -17.75 -16.27 23.31
CA ASN A 664 -17.34 -17.33 24.22
C ASN A 664 -17.01 -18.61 23.44
#